data_5909c6b12337f3f506d0a7754b2b89e6
#
_entry.id   5909c6b12337f3f506d0a7754b2b89e6
#
_cell.length_a   1.000
_cell.length_b   1.000
_cell.length_c   1.000
_cell.angle_alpha   90.00
_cell.angle_beta   90.00
_cell.angle_gamma   90.00
#
_symmetry.space_group_name_H-M   'P 1'
#
loop_
_entity.id
_entity.type
_entity.pdbx_description
1 polymer ?
#
loop_
_entity_poly.entity_id
_entity_poly.type
_entity_poly.pdbx_seq_one_letter_code
_entity_poly.pdbx_strand_id
1 'polypeptide(L)'
;MPKPKWNLNTIYISERLQESLWPISRCAMTTVVAPMGYGKTTAVNWYLGERAKAEPLHIIRISVYSDNLAIFWKSVQEAFARAGFTFLREYPCPTDAAGGGLLVDDLCHMLAGESPCYIFVDDFHLLTDKRAPLFLCMLANRLPANVHVIVASRDRFLPAAEAVRLGGKVYQISMEQLRLNHTELAVYAHRCGTNLSDAQVESLLYSSEGWFSAVYLNLRTLSERGVLPSRNSDIYATFTAAMIDPLPERQREFLAIMGLADEFTIEMAQYITGDADAAQILVMLTEQNAFVTRLPDGVTYRFHHMMKECAERSFHEMKAETQKLYWERFGQWYENQRQYLHAIAAYRKSEDYHALLRVIRGDAGILLASLKPEDVLDAINKCPAETLKANPFAILVLMRRMFTWRQIPKMLELKELLLTAIEEHPELSEEERGNLLGECDLILSFLCYNDISAMSRLHRSASRQMSRPAISIQSGGGWTFGSPSVLMMFYRAPGELEGELAEMDECMPHYYKVTNNHGQGAETIMRAEALFCQGHFTDAHIELERAYAQVRDNGQINMALCCDFLSWRLSLHTDVEQRYTFAERYAALLQYHDASWINIWSATSAYYHALRGEAEEIPEIFSQHRLATINMLAPGKPMMEMIENQVYLAQGAYAKVVGRSAELLAVCEAMHYALVALHIRIQTAAAYEKLGKTEEARVWLRKALADAEPDGFVMPFVENYARLKPILEREMKNDLIVKITDLGEAAKARNAASVRPAAFDVLTAREFDIVELMVERLSNREIAEKLYLSEGSVKQYANQIYSKLHIDGDTRTKRKQLAELLGRKP
;
A
#
# COMPACT_ATOMS: atom_id res chain seq x y z
N MET A 1 -49.91 40.58 18.48
CA MET A 1 -48.95 39.79 19.33
C MET A 1 -47.79 39.40 18.47
N PRO A 2 -46.50 39.59 18.84
CA PRO A 2 -45.39 39.12 18.05
C PRO A 2 -45.49 37.58 17.97
N LYS A 3 -45.36 37.03 16.75
CA LYS A 3 -45.33 35.59 16.52
C LYS A 3 -44.20 35.00 17.39
N PRO A 4 -44.40 33.90 18.13
CA PRO A 4 -43.36 33.25 18.93
C PRO A 4 -42.21 32.89 17.94
N LYS A 5 -40.99 33.30 18.25
CA LYS A 5 -39.82 32.91 17.47
C LYS A 5 -39.58 31.42 17.74
N TRP A 6 -39.81 30.59 16.73
CA TRP A 6 -39.46 29.17 16.82
C TRP A 6 -37.94 29.00 16.80
N ASN A 7 -37.44 28.17 17.69
CA ASN A 7 -36.02 27.80 17.73
C ASN A 7 -35.81 26.44 17.08
N LEU A 8 -35.76 26.39 15.78
CA LEU A 8 -35.59 25.14 15.04
C LEU A 8 -34.15 24.60 15.09
N ASN A 9 -33.22 25.36 15.66
CA ASN A 9 -31.81 24.98 15.74
C ASN A 9 -31.46 24.14 16.95
N THR A 10 -32.45 23.67 17.69
CA THR A 10 -32.27 22.86 18.90
C THR A 10 -31.80 21.47 18.51
N ILE A 11 -30.58 21.11 18.91
CA ILE A 11 -30.09 19.74 18.82
C ILE A 11 -30.91 18.89 19.80
N TYR A 12 -31.55 17.86 19.28
CA TYR A 12 -32.34 16.94 20.09
C TYR A 12 -31.80 15.51 19.90
N ILE A 13 -31.34 14.91 20.99
CA ILE A 13 -30.94 13.51 21.08
C ILE A 13 -31.83 12.88 22.14
N SER A 14 -32.66 11.94 21.74
CA SER A 14 -33.57 11.25 22.63
C SER A 14 -32.82 10.32 23.59
N GLU A 15 -33.43 10.00 24.77
CA GLU A 15 -32.81 9.06 25.74
C GLU A 15 -32.54 7.70 25.10
N ARG A 16 -33.47 7.18 24.27
CA ARG A 16 -33.31 5.95 23.51
C ARG A 16 -32.10 6.01 22.59
N LEU A 17 -31.86 7.11 21.89
CA LEU A 17 -30.71 7.30 21.01
C LEU A 17 -29.42 7.41 21.85
N GLN A 18 -29.44 8.13 22.98
CA GLN A 18 -28.32 8.20 23.91
C GLN A 18 -27.89 6.79 24.37
N GLU A 19 -28.85 5.96 24.80
CA GLU A 19 -28.58 4.57 25.19
C GLU A 19 -27.97 3.75 24.04
N SER A 20 -28.41 3.98 22.80
CA SER A 20 -27.87 3.32 21.59
C SER A 20 -26.45 3.79 21.25
N LEU A 21 -26.02 4.96 21.71
CA LEU A 21 -24.67 5.49 21.46
C LEU A 21 -23.64 5.03 22.51
N TRP A 22 -24.05 4.70 23.74
CA TRP A 22 -23.13 4.29 24.82
C TRP A 22 -22.22 3.10 24.48
N PRO A 23 -22.65 2.06 23.73
CA PRO A 23 -21.79 0.93 23.38
C PRO A 23 -20.59 1.29 22.49
N ILE A 24 -20.55 2.48 21.90
CA ILE A 24 -19.43 2.94 21.04
C ILE A 24 -18.09 2.81 21.79
N SER A 25 -18.02 3.17 23.07
CA SER A 25 -16.80 3.09 23.88
C SER A 25 -16.39 1.66 24.29
N ARG A 26 -17.15 0.65 23.88
CA ARG A 26 -16.88 -0.76 24.23
C ARG A 26 -16.50 -1.60 23.02
N CYS A 27 -16.60 -1.03 21.82
CA CYS A 27 -16.37 -1.74 20.56
C CYS A 27 -15.17 -1.12 19.83
N ALA A 28 -14.42 -1.95 19.13
CA ALA A 28 -13.30 -1.48 18.29
C ALA A 28 -13.82 -0.61 17.13
N MET A 29 -14.94 -1.01 16.53
CA MET A 29 -15.55 -0.26 15.45
C MET A 29 -17.07 -0.15 15.64
N THR A 30 -17.62 1.02 15.38
CA THR A 30 -19.07 1.26 15.31
C THR A 30 -19.44 1.76 13.93
N THR A 31 -20.41 1.10 13.30
CA THR A 31 -20.97 1.55 12.01
C THR A 31 -22.31 2.24 12.26
N VAL A 32 -22.48 3.46 11.74
CA VAL A 32 -23.72 4.22 11.81
C VAL A 32 -24.31 4.30 10.40
N VAL A 33 -25.29 3.45 10.11
CA VAL A 33 -25.81 3.27 8.76
C VAL A 33 -27.26 3.71 8.67
N ALA A 34 -27.51 4.80 7.96
CA ALA A 34 -28.84 5.29 7.64
C ALA A 34 -28.77 6.20 6.41
N PRO A 35 -29.88 6.37 5.67
CA PRO A 35 -29.97 7.34 4.59
C PRO A 35 -29.58 8.75 5.03
N MET A 36 -29.49 9.66 4.07
CA MET A 36 -29.20 11.07 4.36
C MET A 36 -30.28 11.69 5.26
N GLY A 37 -29.87 12.64 6.11
CA GLY A 37 -30.79 13.43 6.93
C GLY A 37 -31.34 12.75 8.17
N TYR A 38 -30.85 11.54 8.51
CA TYR A 38 -31.23 10.86 9.77
C TYR A 38 -30.42 11.32 11.00
N GLY A 39 -29.57 12.33 10.85
CA GLY A 39 -28.82 12.90 11.97
C GLY A 39 -27.60 12.08 12.41
N LYS A 40 -27.05 11.19 11.57
CA LYS A 40 -25.86 10.37 11.89
C LYS A 40 -24.71 11.20 12.47
N THR A 41 -24.28 12.20 11.72
CA THR A 41 -23.19 13.11 12.09
C THR A 41 -23.50 13.87 13.39
N THR A 42 -24.74 14.33 13.55
CA THR A 42 -25.19 15.05 14.74
C THR A 42 -25.16 14.15 15.98
N ALA A 43 -25.66 12.92 15.87
CA ALA A 43 -25.68 11.95 16.95
C ALA A 43 -24.27 11.58 17.41
N VAL A 44 -23.37 11.29 16.48
CA VAL A 44 -21.97 10.97 16.79
C VAL A 44 -21.24 12.17 17.40
N ASN A 45 -21.41 13.36 16.84
CA ASN A 45 -20.78 14.57 17.38
C ASN A 45 -21.30 14.92 18.79
N TRP A 46 -22.60 14.73 19.03
CA TRP A 46 -23.16 14.87 20.38
C TRP A 46 -22.50 13.88 21.35
N TYR A 47 -22.44 12.60 20.99
CA TYR A 47 -21.79 11.56 21.81
C TYR A 47 -20.35 11.92 22.14
N LEU A 48 -19.55 12.26 21.12
CA LEU A 48 -18.15 12.65 21.30
C LEU A 48 -18.01 13.90 22.20
N GLY A 49 -18.95 14.85 22.06
CA GLY A 49 -18.99 16.04 22.93
C GLY A 49 -19.29 15.70 24.38
N GLU A 50 -20.21 14.79 24.67
CA GLU A 50 -20.51 14.33 26.03
C GLU A 50 -19.33 13.55 26.63
N ARG A 51 -18.65 12.69 25.83
CA ARG A 51 -17.46 11.99 26.28
C ARG A 51 -16.31 12.96 26.62
N ALA A 52 -16.10 13.98 25.77
CA ALA A 52 -15.05 14.98 25.99
C ALA A 52 -15.29 15.86 27.24
N LYS A 53 -16.55 15.98 27.74
CA LYS A 53 -16.85 16.62 28.99
C LYS A 53 -16.52 15.74 30.20
N ALA A 54 -16.59 14.42 30.03
CA ALA A 54 -16.44 13.46 31.12
C ALA A 54 -14.97 13.10 31.38
N GLU A 55 -14.12 13.06 30.34
CA GLU A 55 -12.72 12.66 30.43
C GLU A 55 -11.86 13.28 29.31
N PRO A 56 -10.55 13.46 29.55
CA PRO A 56 -9.63 13.84 28.49
C PRO A 56 -9.55 12.73 27.41
N LEU A 57 -9.72 13.10 26.14
CA LEU A 57 -9.70 12.14 25.03
C LEU A 57 -9.21 12.79 23.73
N HIS A 58 -8.78 11.95 22.79
CA HIS A 58 -8.43 12.39 21.44
C HIS A 58 -9.59 12.13 20.48
N ILE A 59 -9.93 13.13 19.67
CA ILE A 59 -10.94 12.99 18.62
C ILE A 59 -10.31 13.34 17.28
N ILE A 60 -10.29 12.37 16.37
CA ILE A 60 -9.82 12.51 15.01
C ILE A 60 -11.05 12.45 14.09
N ARG A 61 -11.37 13.58 13.42
CA ARG A 61 -12.51 13.66 12.52
C ARG A 61 -12.04 13.67 11.08
N ILE A 62 -12.53 12.70 10.32
CA ILE A 62 -12.23 12.49 8.91
C ILE A 62 -13.54 12.55 8.13
N SER A 63 -13.65 13.45 7.15
CA SER A 63 -14.78 13.48 6.23
C SER A 63 -14.35 12.95 4.87
N VAL A 64 -15.12 12.02 4.35
CA VAL A 64 -14.95 11.56 2.97
C VAL A 64 -15.73 12.52 2.07
N TYR A 65 -15.05 13.06 1.07
CA TYR A 65 -15.65 14.00 0.11
C TYR A 65 -15.27 13.70 -1.35
N SER A 66 -14.42 12.70 -1.55
CA SER A 66 -14.01 12.24 -2.86
C SER A 66 -14.01 10.72 -2.90
N ASP A 67 -14.31 10.14 -4.05
CA ASP A 67 -14.17 8.71 -4.30
C ASP A 67 -12.72 8.31 -4.64
N ASN A 68 -11.81 9.30 -4.71
CA ASN A 68 -10.38 9.07 -4.93
C ASN A 68 -9.69 8.75 -3.60
N LEU A 69 -9.11 7.53 -3.53
CA LEU A 69 -8.47 7.03 -2.31
C LEU A 69 -7.28 7.90 -1.87
N ALA A 70 -6.52 8.49 -2.80
CA ALA A 70 -5.37 9.32 -2.45
C ALA A 70 -5.79 10.70 -1.90
N ILE A 71 -6.89 11.26 -2.40
CA ILE A 71 -7.48 12.48 -1.83
C ILE A 71 -8.00 12.18 -0.42
N PHE A 72 -8.71 11.07 -0.25
CA PHE A 72 -9.15 10.61 1.06
C PHE A 72 -7.96 10.39 2.01
N TRP A 73 -6.89 9.73 1.54
CA TRP A 73 -5.70 9.50 2.35
C TRP A 73 -5.07 10.81 2.85
N LYS A 74 -4.99 11.82 1.99
CA LYS A 74 -4.51 13.14 2.39
C LYS A 74 -5.38 13.76 3.49
N SER A 75 -6.70 13.61 3.39
CA SER A 75 -7.62 14.07 4.45
C SER A 75 -7.41 13.34 5.76
N VAL A 76 -7.11 12.03 5.72
CA VAL A 76 -6.72 11.25 6.90
C VAL A 76 -5.46 11.82 7.53
N GLN A 77 -4.40 12.02 6.74
CA GLN A 77 -3.13 12.58 7.22
C GLN A 77 -3.31 13.95 7.89
N GLU A 78 -4.10 14.82 7.28
CA GLU A 78 -4.40 16.15 7.82
C GLU A 78 -5.24 16.09 9.10
N ALA A 79 -6.22 15.19 9.17
CA ALA A 79 -7.05 15.00 10.36
C ALA A 79 -6.22 14.49 11.56
N PHE A 80 -5.34 13.54 11.33
CA PHE A 80 -4.41 13.06 12.33
C PHE A 80 -3.43 14.14 12.79
N ALA A 81 -2.87 14.90 11.85
CA ALA A 81 -1.95 16.00 12.16
C ALA A 81 -2.63 17.10 13.00
N ARG A 82 -3.89 17.47 12.70
CA ARG A 82 -4.69 18.41 13.49
C ARG A 82 -4.96 17.91 14.90
N ALA A 83 -5.06 16.60 15.09
CA ALA A 83 -5.22 15.97 16.40
C ALA A 83 -3.88 15.78 17.16
N GLY A 84 -2.76 16.23 16.60
CA GLY A 84 -1.42 16.15 17.20
C GLY A 84 -0.60 14.95 16.77
N PHE A 85 -1.12 14.08 15.91
CA PHE A 85 -0.45 12.88 15.41
C PHE A 85 0.15 13.13 14.01
N THR A 86 1.44 13.45 13.92
CA THR A 86 2.09 13.85 12.67
C THR A 86 2.76 12.69 11.91
N PHE A 87 2.87 11.52 12.52
CA PHE A 87 3.59 10.37 11.97
C PHE A 87 3.04 9.87 10.62
N LEU A 88 1.73 10.07 10.34
CA LEU A 88 1.14 9.66 9.06
C LEU A 88 1.56 10.52 7.86
N ARG A 89 2.19 11.69 8.07
CA ARG A 89 2.55 12.59 6.97
C ARG A 89 3.50 11.97 5.95
N GLU A 90 4.36 11.08 6.39
CA GLU A 90 5.37 10.39 5.58
C GLU A 90 4.85 9.08 4.97
N TYR A 91 3.66 8.62 5.40
CA TYR A 91 3.09 7.40 4.88
C TYR A 91 2.47 7.59 3.49
N PRO A 92 2.88 6.80 2.49
CA PRO A 92 2.17 6.75 1.21
C PRO A 92 0.77 6.16 1.41
N CYS A 93 -0.15 6.47 0.49
CA CYS A 93 -1.46 5.82 0.49
C CYS A 93 -1.30 4.32 0.29
N PRO A 94 -1.80 3.46 1.19
CA PRO A 94 -1.68 2.01 1.04
C PRO A 94 -2.35 1.53 -0.25
N THR A 95 -1.62 0.79 -1.06
CA THR A 95 -2.10 0.26 -2.35
C THR A 95 -2.50 -1.20 -2.29
N ASP A 96 -2.03 -1.92 -1.26
CA ASP A 96 -2.28 -3.34 -1.06
C ASP A 96 -2.45 -3.73 0.42
N ALA A 97 -2.73 -5.01 0.67
CA ALA A 97 -2.96 -5.53 2.00
C ALA A 97 -1.68 -5.51 2.88
N ALA A 98 -0.50 -5.62 2.29
CA ALA A 98 0.76 -5.62 3.03
C ALA A 98 1.06 -4.20 3.55
N GLY A 99 0.98 -3.18 2.68
CA GLY A 99 1.11 -1.77 3.07
C GLY A 99 0.04 -1.34 4.07
N GLY A 100 -1.20 -1.83 3.88
CA GLY A 100 -2.27 -1.63 4.84
C GLY A 100 -1.99 -2.28 6.19
N GLY A 101 -1.36 -3.45 6.21
CA GLY A 101 -0.96 -4.17 7.43
C GLY A 101 0.07 -3.42 8.25
N LEU A 102 1.12 -2.93 7.61
CA LEU A 102 2.17 -2.11 8.24
C LEU A 102 1.58 -0.83 8.85
N LEU A 103 0.75 -0.13 8.06
CA LEU A 103 0.09 1.08 8.55
C LEU A 103 -0.78 0.80 9.78
N VAL A 104 -1.54 -0.31 9.80
CA VAL A 104 -2.36 -0.69 10.95
C VAL A 104 -1.51 -0.98 12.17
N ASP A 105 -0.39 -1.67 12.03
CA ASP A 105 0.50 -1.99 13.15
C ASP A 105 1.09 -0.72 13.76
N ASP A 106 1.56 0.21 12.93
CA ASP A 106 2.07 1.50 13.40
C ASP A 106 0.98 2.39 14.00
N LEU A 107 -0.22 2.45 13.40
CA LEU A 107 -1.37 3.13 13.98
C LEU A 107 -1.71 2.58 15.36
N CYS A 108 -1.75 1.25 15.52
CA CYS A 108 -2.04 0.62 16.80
C CYS A 108 -0.96 0.94 17.83
N HIS A 109 0.30 0.94 17.45
CA HIS A 109 1.41 1.28 18.33
C HIS A 109 1.38 2.74 18.77
N MET A 110 1.17 3.66 17.84
CA MET A 110 1.19 5.10 18.09
C MET A 110 -0.04 5.61 18.85
N LEU A 111 -1.18 4.93 18.71
CA LEU A 111 -2.43 5.31 19.38
C LEU A 111 -2.66 4.54 20.69
N ALA A 112 -1.85 3.53 20.99
CA ALA A 112 -1.94 2.81 22.25
C ALA A 112 -1.60 3.74 23.43
N GLY A 113 -2.46 3.77 24.45
CA GLY A 113 -2.28 4.63 25.61
C GLY A 113 -3.42 4.50 26.63
N GLU A 114 -3.40 5.34 27.66
CA GLU A 114 -4.44 5.36 28.68
C GLU A 114 -5.66 6.21 28.27
N SER A 115 -5.43 7.28 27.48
CA SER A 115 -6.51 8.17 27.05
C SER A 115 -7.31 7.58 25.90
N PRO A 116 -8.65 7.62 25.95
CA PRO A 116 -9.49 7.17 24.85
C PRO A 116 -9.23 7.98 23.57
N CYS A 117 -9.18 7.27 22.42
CA CYS A 117 -9.03 7.88 21.12
C CYS A 117 -10.20 7.46 20.21
N TYR A 118 -10.92 8.44 19.69
CA TYR A 118 -12.04 8.22 18.80
C TYR A 118 -11.69 8.72 17.39
N ILE A 119 -11.76 7.82 16.40
CA ILE A 119 -11.57 8.13 14.99
C ILE A 119 -12.95 8.12 14.34
N PHE A 120 -13.46 9.27 13.97
CA PHE A 120 -14.76 9.41 13.32
C PHE A 120 -14.59 9.65 11.83
N VAL A 121 -15.04 8.69 11.01
CA VAL A 121 -15.07 8.77 9.55
C VAL A 121 -16.50 9.02 9.11
N ASP A 122 -16.76 10.19 8.53
CA ASP A 122 -18.09 10.59 8.08
C ASP A 122 -18.20 10.48 6.55
N ASP A 123 -19.43 10.25 6.06
CA ASP A 123 -19.77 10.11 4.64
C ASP A 123 -19.00 9.01 3.88
N PHE A 124 -18.70 7.92 4.57
CA PHE A 124 -17.88 6.81 4.03
C PHE A 124 -18.44 6.20 2.72
N HIS A 125 -19.74 6.31 2.47
CA HIS A 125 -20.40 5.83 1.24
C HIS A 125 -19.87 6.49 -0.05
N LEU A 126 -19.22 7.64 0.03
CA LEU A 126 -18.60 8.31 -1.12
C LEU A 126 -17.34 7.58 -1.61
N LEU A 127 -16.71 6.79 -0.76
CA LEU A 127 -15.51 6.05 -1.10
C LEU A 127 -15.89 4.69 -1.70
N THR A 128 -15.79 4.57 -3.01
CA THR A 128 -16.20 3.38 -3.77
C THR A 128 -15.14 2.28 -3.85
N ASP A 129 -13.92 2.57 -3.41
CA ASP A 129 -12.80 1.62 -3.45
C ASP A 129 -13.00 0.47 -2.46
N LYS A 130 -13.06 -0.75 -2.98
CA LYS A 130 -13.31 -1.97 -2.19
C LYS A 130 -12.22 -2.28 -1.16
N ARG A 131 -11.04 -1.69 -1.29
CA ARG A 131 -9.93 -1.87 -0.33
C ARG A 131 -10.21 -1.15 0.99
N ALA A 132 -10.93 -0.02 0.95
CA ALA A 132 -11.19 0.77 2.15
C ALA A 132 -12.02 0.03 3.21
N PRO A 133 -13.12 -0.67 2.90
CA PRO A 133 -13.81 -1.51 3.87
C PRO A 133 -12.95 -2.63 4.46
N LEU A 134 -12.11 -3.27 3.63
CA LEU A 134 -11.21 -4.34 4.09
C LEU A 134 -10.13 -3.80 5.03
N PHE A 135 -9.60 -2.61 4.74
CA PHE A 135 -8.66 -1.92 5.62
C PHE A 135 -9.30 -1.60 6.99
N LEU A 136 -10.53 -1.10 7.01
CA LEU A 136 -11.27 -0.87 8.26
C LEU A 136 -11.49 -2.15 9.05
N CYS A 137 -11.75 -3.28 8.40
CA CYS A 137 -11.87 -4.59 9.06
C CYS A 137 -10.54 -5.03 9.68
N MET A 138 -9.44 -4.85 8.96
CA MET A 138 -8.10 -5.16 9.44
C MET A 138 -7.74 -4.29 10.65
N LEU A 139 -8.01 -2.99 10.56
CA LEU A 139 -7.83 -2.03 11.65
C LEU A 139 -8.63 -2.44 12.89
N ALA A 140 -9.95 -2.63 12.76
CA ALA A 140 -10.82 -3.02 13.85
C ALA A 140 -10.41 -4.31 14.56
N ASN A 141 -9.76 -5.23 13.83
CA ASN A 141 -9.27 -6.48 14.42
C ASN A 141 -8.05 -6.31 15.33
N ARG A 142 -7.24 -5.26 15.12
CA ARG A 142 -5.95 -5.05 15.80
C ARG A 142 -5.95 -3.85 16.75
N LEU A 143 -6.99 -3.00 16.76
CA LEU A 143 -7.05 -1.80 17.58
C LEU A 143 -6.81 -2.08 19.05
N PRO A 144 -6.00 -1.23 19.74
CA PRO A 144 -5.89 -1.23 21.19
C PRO A 144 -7.24 -0.92 21.85
N ALA A 145 -7.43 -1.33 23.11
CA ALA A 145 -8.69 -1.20 23.85
C ALA A 145 -9.14 0.26 24.04
N ASN A 146 -8.22 1.21 24.01
CA ASN A 146 -8.49 2.64 24.13
C ASN A 146 -8.86 3.34 22.81
N VAL A 147 -8.83 2.64 21.66
CA VAL A 147 -9.08 3.24 20.35
C VAL A 147 -10.38 2.72 19.75
N HIS A 148 -11.25 3.64 19.33
CA HIS A 148 -12.58 3.37 18.81
C HIS A 148 -12.77 4.04 17.46
N VAL A 149 -13.12 3.28 16.43
CA VAL A 149 -13.44 3.81 15.10
C VAL A 149 -14.94 3.89 14.94
N ILE A 150 -15.44 5.06 14.52
CA ILE A 150 -16.85 5.29 14.22
C ILE A 150 -16.95 5.61 12.74
N VAL A 151 -17.77 4.88 11.99
CA VAL A 151 -17.91 5.08 10.54
C VAL A 151 -19.38 5.35 10.22
N ALA A 152 -19.67 6.56 9.74
CA ALA A 152 -21.00 6.93 9.26
C ALA A 152 -21.09 6.73 7.75
N SER A 153 -22.14 6.04 7.30
CA SER A 153 -22.37 5.73 5.90
C SER A 153 -23.87 5.79 5.56
N ARG A 154 -24.21 5.97 4.29
CA ARG A 154 -25.61 5.82 3.81
C ARG A 154 -25.98 4.36 3.67
N ASP A 155 -25.06 3.56 3.18
CA ASP A 155 -25.25 2.16 2.84
C ASP A 155 -24.37 1.26 3.70
N ARG A 156 -24.75 -0.02 3.76
CA ARG A 156 -23.92 -1.05 4.39
C ARG A 156 -22.69 -1.27 3.52
N PHE A 157 -21.52 -1.10 4.09
CA PHE A 157 -20.24 -1.20 3.39
C PHE A 157 -19.37 -2.38 3.85
N LEU A 158 -19.63 -2.93 5.04
CA LEU A 158 -18.89 -4.09 5.53
C LEU A 158 -19.29 -5.35 4.79
N PRO A 159 -18.31 -6.13 4.25
CA PRO A 159 -18.58 -7.45 3.70
C PRO A 159 -19.17 -8.37 4.79
N ALA A 160 -20.23 -9.13 4.45
CA ALA A 160 -20.94 -9.95 5.43
C ALA A 160 -20.01 -10.98 6.13
N ALA A 161 -19.08 -11.59 5.39
CA ALA A 161 -18.10 -12.54 5.94
C ALA A 161 -17.18 -11.87 6.97
N GLU A 162 -16.75 -10.64 6.71
CA GLU A 162 -15.89 -9.88 7.62
C GLU A 162 -16.65 -9.41 8.86
N ALA A 163 -17.91 -9.00 8.70
CA ALA A 163 -18.75 -8.63 9.83
C ALA A 163 -18.94 -9.82 10.81
N VAL A 164 -19.13 -11.02 10.27
CA VAL A 164 -19.21 -12.26 11.08
C VAL A 164 -17.86 -12.54 11.76
N ARG A 165 -16.74 -12.40 11.05
CA ARG A 165 -15.38 -12.63 11.59
C ARG A 165 -15.04 -11.70 12.75
N LEU A 166 -15.42 -10.43 12.64
CA LEU A 166 -15.16 -9.42 13.67
C LEU A 166 -16.06 -9.60 14.91
N GLY A 167 -17.26 -10.19 14.73
CA GLY A 167 -18.16 -10.49 15.85
C GLY A 167 -18.42 -9.30 16.76
N GLY A 168 -18.22 -9.49 18.06
CA GLY A 168 -18.45 -8.46 19.08
C GLY A 168 -17.51 -7.22 19.04
N LYS A 169 -16.51 -7.21 18.16
CA LYS A 169 -15.67 -6.01 17.93
C LYS A 169 -16.40 -4.92 17.15
N VAL A 170 -17.48 -5.26 16.45
CA VAL A 170 -18.26 -4.33 15.63
C VAL A 170 -19.64 -4.13 16.24
N TYR A 171 -19.99 -2.88 16.46
CA TYR A 171 -21.33 -2.46 16.87
C TYR A 171 -22.01 -1.73 15.70
N GLN A 172 -23.30 -1.96 15.48
CA GLN A 172 -24.04 -1.34 14.40
C GLN A 172 -25.22 -0.52 14.94
N ILE A 173 -25.24 0.76 14.55
CA ILE A 173 -26.38 1.66 14.71
C ILE A 173 -27.03 1.80 13.36
N SER A 174 -28.30 1.45 13.25
CA SER A 174 -29.08 1.48 12.02
C SER A 174 -30.04 2.68 12.01
N MET A 175 -30.76 2.84 10.89
CA MET A 175 -31.83 3.81 10.73
C MET A 175 -32.89 3.73 11.84
N GLU A 176 -33.18 2.51 12.35
CA GLU A 176 -34.20 2.29 13.37
C GLU A 176 -33.89 3.00 14.69
N GLN A 177 -32.62 3.12 15.09
CA GLN A 177 -32.21 3.85 16.28
C GLN A 177 -32.20 5.37 16.07
N LEU A 178 -32.04 5.83 14.83
CA LEU A 178 -31.90 7.24 14.48
C LEU A 178 -33.22 7.94 14.20
N ARG A 179 -34.25 7.21 13.72
CA ARG A 179 -35.57 7.80 13.44
C ARG A 179 -36.30 8.22 14.72
N LEU A 180 -37.03 9.31 14.63
CA LEU A 180 -37.91 9.78 15.71
C LEU A 180 -39.17 8.91 15.80
N ASN A 181 -39.55 8.52 16.99
CA ASN A 181 -40.86 7.96 17.25
C ASN A 181 -41.87 9.05 17.61
N HIS A 182 -43.11 8.69 17.83
CA HIS A 182 -44.23 9.63 18.12
C HIS A 182 -43.92 10.54 19.32
N THR A 183 -43.49 9.97 20.43
CA THR A 183 -43.20 10.73 21.67
C THR A 183 -41.97 11.66 21.48
N GLU A 184 -40.93 11.17 20.82
CA GLU A 184 -39.71 11.92 20.53
C GLU A 184 -39.97 13.08 19.60
N LEU A 185 -40.87 12.90 18.58
CA LEU A 185 -41.25 13.95 17.66
C LEU A 185 -42.05 15.05 18.39
N ALA A 186 -43.01 14.70 19.26
CA ALA A 186 -43.75 15.65 20.09
C ALA A 186 -42.84 16.48 21.00
N VAL A 187 -41.87 15.83 21.64
CA VAL A 187 -40.86 16.51 22.48
C VAL A 187 -39.99 17.42 21.65
N TYR A 188 -39.55 16.99 20.48
CA TYR A 188 -38.74 17.82 19.58
C TYR A 188 -39.52 19.06 19.10
N ALA A 189 -40.76 18.89 18.65
CA ALA A 189 -41.62 20.00 18.26
C ALA A 189 -41.84 21.00 19.38
N HIS A 190 -42.08 20.53 20.63
CA HIS A 190 -42.18 21.37 21.79
C HIS A 190 -40.88 22.15 22.07
N ARG A 191 -39.71 21.52 21.97
CA ARG A 191 -38.44 22.22 22.15
C ARG A 191 -38.17 23.27 21.04
N CYS A 192 -38.72 23.05 19.84
CA CYS A 192 -38.71 24.04 18.76
C CYS A 192 -39.64 25.22 18.98
N GLY A 193 -40.48 25.20 20.01
CA GLY A 193 -41.38 26.29 20.36
C GLY A 193 -42.81 26.13 19.80
N THR A 194 -43.19 24.90 19.44
CA THR A 194 -44.56 24.60 18.98
C THR A 194 -45.18 23.43 19.74
N ASN A 195 -46.45 23.56 20.09
CA ASN A 195 -47.22 22.45 20.64
C ASN A 195 -48.12 21.88 19.53
N LEU A 196 -47.76 20.75 19.03
CA LEU A 196 -48.56 20.00 18.06
C LEU A 196 -49.64 19.19 18.78
N SER A 197 -50.83 19.09 18.23
CA SER A 197 -51.83 18.12 18.68
C SER A 197 -51.40 16.71 18.32
N ASP A 198 -51.90 15.70 19.03
CA ASP A 198 -51.60 14.30 18.71
C ASP A 198 -51.85 13.93 17.26
N ALA A 199 -52.97 14.41 16.68
CA ALA A 199 -53.29 14.23 15.26
C ALA A 199 -52.28 14.88 14.33
N GLN A 200 -51.67 16.04 14.70
CA GLN A 200 -50.63 16.70 13.91
C GLN A 200 -49.29 15.94 14.06
N VAL A 201 -48.96 15.43 15.23
CA VAL A 201 -47.80 14.59 15.46
C VAL A 201 -47.89 13.33 14.62
N GLU A 202 -49.06 12.67 14.65
CA GLU A 202 -49.32 11.44 13.90
C GLU A 202 -49.22 11.68 12.38
N SER A 203 -49.82 12.77 11.89
CA SER A 203 -49.71 13.18 10.47
C SER A 203 -48.30 13.50 10.06
N LEU A 204 -47.54 14.20 10.92
CA LEU A 204 -46.14 14.53 10.66
C LEU A 204 -45.25 13.31 10.71
N LEU A 205 -45.47 12.42 11.66
CA LEU A 205 -44.76 11.14 11.74
C LEU A 205 -45.03 10.26 10.52
N TYR A 206 -46.30 10.17 10.11
CA TYR A 206 -46.70 9.40 8.94
C TYR A 206 -46.06 9.95 7.65
N SER A 207 -46.02 11.27 7.48
CA SER A 207 -45.44 11.91 6.28
C SER A 207 -43.92 11.92 6.25
N SER A 208 -43.23 11.94 7.39
CA SER A 208 -41.80 11.98 7.53
C SER A 208 -41.17 10.60 7.84
N GLU A 209 -41.98 9.59 8.22
CA GLU A 209 -41.54 8.29 8.73
C GLU A 209 -40.51 8.42 9.90
N GLY A 210 -40.58 9.52 10.65
CA GLY A 210 -39.59 9.85 11.69
C GLY A 210 -38.24 10.31 11.20
N TRP A 211 -38.10 10.57 9.91
CA TRP A 211 -36.90 11.10 9.31
C TRP A 211 -36.62 12.54 9.77
N PHE A 212 -35.54 12.74 10.51
CA PHE A 212 -35.25 14.00 11.19
C PHE A 212 -35.27 15.21 10.27
N SER A 213 -34.61 15.13 9.09
CA SER A 213 -34.61 16.27 8.15
C SER A 213 -35.98 16.58 7.58
N ALA A 214 -36.77 15.56 7.31
CA ALA A 214 -38.17 15.80 6.86
C ALA A 214 -39.01 16.42 7.97
N VAL A 215 -38.90 15.98 9.20
CA VAL A 215 -39.58 16.59 10.36
C VAL A 215 -39.14 18.06 10.50
N TYR A 216 -37.84 18.33 10.45
CA TYR A 216 -37.29 19.69 10.54
C TYR A 216 -37.87 20.62 9.43
N LEU A 217 -37.84 20.19 8.17
CA LEU A 217 -38.32 20.96 7.04
C LEU A 217 -39.85 21.20 7.11
N ASN A 218 -40.59 20.18 7.54
CA ASN A 218 -42.04 20.31 7.72
C ASN A 218 -42.40 21.30 8.85
N LEU A 219 -41.68 21.24 10.00
CA LEU A 219 -41.84 22.19 11.08
C LEU A 219 -41.46 23.62 10.68
N ARG A 220 -40.41 23.77 9.87
CA ARG A 220 -40.05 25.08 9.31
C ARG A 220 -41.13 25.65 8.40
N THR A 221 -41.66 24.85 7.49
CA THR A 221 -42.74 25.23 6.62
C THR A 221 -43.99 25.59 7.43
N LEU A 222 -44.31 24.83 8.47
CA LEU A 222 -45.39 25.15 9.39
C LEU A 222 -45.18 26.50 10.10
N SER A 223 -43.94 26.78 10.54
CA SER A 223 -43.57 28.04 11.17
C SER A 223 -43.74 29.25 10.21
N GLU A 224 -43.35 29.09 8.96
CA GLU A 224 -43.35 30.15 7.98
C GLU A 224 -44.72 30.36 7.31
N ARG A 225 -45.40 29.28 6.96
CA ARG A 225 -46.65 29.29 6.16
C ARG A 225 -47.89 28.91 6.94
N GLY A 226 -47.77 28.41 8.16
CA GLY A 226 -48.88 28.02 9.02
C GLY A 226 -49.58 26.71 8.62
N VAL A 227 -49.09 25.99 7.62
CA VAL A 227 -49.67 24.74 7.11
C VAL A 227 -48.56 23.68 6.92
N LEU A 228 -48.88 22.44 7.27
CA LEU A 228 -47.99 21.30 6.96
C LEU A 228 -48.05 20.98 5.47
N PRO A 229 -46.89 20.70 4.81
CA PRO A 229 -46.86 20.34 3.38
C PRO A 229 -47.61 19.04 3.10
N SER A 230 -48.21 18.94 1.91
CA SER A 230 -48.84 17.69 1.44
C SER A 230 -47.82 16.63 1.04
N ARG A 231 -48.19 15.33 1.14
CA ARG A 231 -47.42 14.17 0.69
C ARG A 231 -46.90 14.32 -0.74
N ASN A 232 -45.67 13.91 -1.01
CA ASN A 232 -45.01 13.69 -2.33
C ASN A 232 -44.13 14.81 -2.88
N SER A 233 -43.40 15.56 -2.07
CA SER A 233 -42.33 16.39 -2.61
C SER A 233 -40.97 15.70 -2.50
N ASP A 234 -40.19 15.72 -3.58
CA ASP A 234 -38.77 15.42 -3.52
C ASP A 234 -38.13 16.22 -2.38
N ILE A 235 -37.42 15.57 -1.47
CA ILE A 235 -36.81 16.23 -0.30
C ILE A 235 -35.89 17.38 -0.73
N TYR A 236 -35.19 17.22 -1.84
CA TYR A 236 -34.32 18.25 -2.37
C TYR A 236 -35.11 19.44 -2.90
N ALA A 237 -36.22 19.19 -3.59
CA ALA A 237 -37.14 20.26 -4.03
C ALA A 237 -37.72 20.98 -2.82
N THR A 238 -38.13 20.25 -1.78
CA THR A 238 -38.63 20.83 -0.54
C THR A 238 -37.56 21.65 0.17
N PHE A 239 -36.34 21.12 0.23
CA PHE A 239 -35.19 21.81 0.83
C PHE A 239 -34.84 23.08 0.03
N THR A 240 -34.77 22.99 -1.29
CA THR A 240 -34.48 24.14 -2.17
C THR A 240 -35.53 25.22 -1.98
N ALA A 241 -36.83 24.86 -2.02
CA ALA A 241 -37.93 25.80 -1.83
C ALA A 241 -37.98 26.46 -0.45
N ALA A 242 -37.53 25.75 0.59
CA ALA A 242 -37.51 26.26 1.97
C ALA A 242 -36.24 27.05 2.31
N MET A 243 -35.10 26.66 1.73
CA MET A 243 -33.78 27.13 2.20
C MET A 243 -33.02 27.96 1.20
N ILE A 244 -33.19 27.72 -0.10
CA ILE A 244 -32.42 28.35 -1.17
C ILE A 244 -33.26 29.42 -1.91
N ASP A 245 -34.46 29.08 -2.35
CA ASP A 245 -35.32 29.99 -3.12
C ASP A 245 -35.61 31.32 -2.42
N PRO A 246 -35.79 31.39 -1.07
CA PRO A 246 -36.02 32.64 -0.38
C PRO A 246 -34.79 33.58 -0.34
N LEU A 247 -33.60 33.07 -0.64
CA LEU A 247 -32.37 33.85 -0.60
C LEU A 247 -32.29 34.81 -1.82
N PRO A 248 -31.63 35.97 -1.67
CA PRO A 248 -31.27 36.84 -2.80
C PRO A 248 -30.49 36.09 -3.87
N GLU A 249 -30.64 36.46 -5.12
CA GLU A 249 -29.98 35.83 -6.28
C GLU A 249 -28.46 35.68 -6.09
N ARG A 250 -27.81 36.73 -5.63
CA ARG A 250 -26.35 36.73 -5.33
C ARG A 250 -25.95 35.66 -4.31
N GLN A 251 -26.78 35.44 -3.28
CA GLN A 251 -26.52 34.40 -2.28
C GLN A 251 -26.76 33.01 -2.83
N ARG A 252 -27.79 32.86 -3.68
CA ARG A 252 -28.07 31.57 -4.37
C ARG A 252 -26.92 31.18 -5.30
N GLU A 253 -26.43 32.16 -6.08
CA GLU A 253 -25.28 31.96 -6.96
C GLU A 253 -24.02 31.57 -6.14
N PHE A 254 -23.74 32.30 -5.05
CA PHE A 254 -22.66 32.00 -4.15
C PHE A 254 -22.75 30.55 -3.61
N LEU A 255 -23.93 30.11 -3.16
CA LEU A 255 -24.17 28.76 -2.67
C LEU A 255 -23.95 27.72 -3.78
N ALA A 256 -24.45 27.97 -4.99
CA ALA A 256 -24.30 27.05 -6.10
C ALA A 256 -22.83 26.87 -6.47
N ILE A 257 -22.03 27.92 -6.48
CA ILE A 257 -20.59 27.86 -6.80
C ILE A 257 -19.82 27.22 -5.65
N MET A 258 -19.96 27.75 -4.44
CA MET A 258 -19.14 27.28 -3.30
C MET A 258 -19.55 25.91 -2.78
N GLY A 259 -20.76 25.44 -3.10
CA GLY A 259 -21.21 24.09 -2.84
C GLY A 259 -20.38 23.00 -3.51
N LEU A 260 -19.62 23.35 -4.54
CA LEU A 260 -18.67 22.42 -5.19
C LEU A 260 -17.42 22.14 -4.33
N ALA A 261 -17.09 23.06 -3.41
CA ALA A 261 -15.97 22.88 -2.49
C ALA A 261 -16.39 22.01 -1.29
N ASP A 262 -15.48 21.20 -0.81
CA ASP A 262 -15.71 20.35 0.37
C ASP A 262 -15.55 21.17 1.65
N GLU A 263 -14.47 21.91 1.71
CA GLU A 263 -14.13 22.89 2.72
C GLU A 263 -13.54 24.12 2.02
N PHE A 264 -13.81 25.29 2.53
CA PHE A 264 -13.31 26.52 1.91
C PHE A 264 -13.09 27.63 2.95
N THR A 265 -12.19 28.54 2.64
CA THR A 265 -11.95 29.75 3.40
C THR A 265 -12.62 30.95 2.73
N ILE A 266 -12.68 32.08 3.45
CA ILE A 266 -13.16 33.34 2.87
C ILE A 266 -12.33 33.73 1.66
N GLU A 267 -10.98 33.56 1.74
CA GLU A 267 -10.08 33.88 0.64
C GLU A 267 -10.37 33.04 -0.60
N MET A 268 -10.59 31.74 -0.42
CA MET A 268 -10.99 30.85 -1.49
C MET A 268 -12.31 31.28 -2.13
N ALA A 269 -13.31 31.61 -1.31
CA ALA A 269 -14.61 32.04 -1.78
C ALA A 269 -14.53 33.36 -2.58
N GLN A 270 -13.75 34.33 -2.11
CA GLN A 270 -13.49 35.58 -2.82
C GLN A 270 -12.79 35.35 -4.16
N TYR A 271 -11.78 34.48 -4.19
CA TYR A 271 -11.05 34.14 -5.41
C TYR A 271 -11.95 33.47 -6.46
N ILE A 272 -12.71 32.47 -6.04
CA ILE A 272 -13.53 31.64 -6.94
C ILE A 272 -14.71 32.44 -7.46
N THR A 273 -15.50 33.07 -6.58
CA THR A 273 -16.71 33.83 -6.97
C THR A 273 -16.38 35.20 -7.55
N GLY A 274 -15.20 35.76 -7.23
CA GLY A 274 -14.85 37.15 -7.53
C GLY A 274 -15.64 38.17 -6.68
N ASP A 275 -16.34 37.73 -5.64
CA ASP A 275 -17.18 38.56 -4.77
C ASP A 275 -16.39 39.02 -3.52
N ALA A 276 -16.08 40.31 -3.48
CA ALA A 276 -15.38 40.91 -2.34
C ALA A 276 -16.16 40.80 -1.01
N ASP A 277 -17.50 40.69 -1.08
CA ASP A 277 -18.37 40.60 0.08
C ASP A 277 -18.65 39.16 0.51
N ALA A 278 -17.91 38.17 0.01
CA ALA A 278 -18.09 36.76 0.35
C ALA A 278 -18.11 36.52 1.88
N ALA A 279 -17.31 37.28 2.64
CA ALA A 279 -17.32 37.24 4.09
C ALA A 279 -18.67 37.61 4.71
N GLN A 280 -19.32 38.67 4.18
CA GLN A 280 -20.63 39.08 4.66
C GLN A 280 -21.74 38.09 4.30
N ILE A 281 -21.64 37.48 3.09
CA ILE A 281 -22.56 36.43 2.67
C ILE A 281 -22.43 35.23 3.63
N LEU A 282 -21.22 34.78 3.96
CA LEU A 282 -20.98 33.66 4.87
C LEU A 282 -21.49 33.96 6.28
N VAL A 283 -21.28 35.17 6.80
CA VAL A 283 -21.82 35.56 8.12
C VAL A 283 -23.35 35.45 8.11
N MET A 284 -24.02 36.04 7.11
CA MET A 284 -25.46 35.99 6.98
C MET A 284 -26.01 34.55 6.85
N LEU A 285 -25.35 33.70 6.03
CA LEU A 285 -25.72 32.31 5.86
C LEU A 285 -25.52 31.51 7.15
N THR A 286 -24.48 31.81 7.90
CA THR A 286 -24.21 31.17 9.20
C THR A 286 -25.24 31.59 10.26
N GLU A 287 -25.57 32.91 10.34
CA GLU A 287 -26.55 33.43 11.28
C GLU A 287 -27.98 32.94 10.96
N GLN A 288 -28.29 32.74 9.68
CA GLN A 288 -29.60 32.21 9.23
C GLN A 288 -29.65 30.68 9.35
N ASN A 289 -28.61 30.04 9.85
CA ASN A 289 -28.42 28.56 9.86
C ASN A 289 -28.74 27.93 8.50
N ALA A 290 -28.20 28.53 7.44
CA ALA A 290 -28.36 28.06 6.08
C ALA A 290 -27.50 26.83 5.78
N PHE A 291 -27.39 25.90 6.77
CA PHE A 291 -26.61 24.67 6.67
C PHE A 291 -25.15 24.89 6.30
N VAL A 292 -24.57 26.01 6.77
CA VAL A 292 -23.15 26.33 6.70
C VAL A 292 -22.58 26.28 8.12
N THR A 293 -21.49 25.57 8.28
CA THR A 293 -20.82 25.42 9.57
C THR A 293 -19.41 25.98 9.47
N ARG A 294 -19.03 26.81 10.43
CA ARG A 294 -17.63 27.23 10.63
C ARG A 294 -16.93 26.16 11.45
N LEU A 295 -15.78 25.68 10.95
CA LEU A 295 -15.01 24.64 11.62
C LEU A 295 -14.28 25.15 12.87
N PRO A 296 -13.78 24.26 13.76
CA PRO A 296 -13.11 24.65 14.99
C PRO A 296 -11.83 25.47 14.81
N ASP A 297 -11.20 25.44 13.63
CA ASP A 297 -10.04 26.28 13.29
C ASP A 297 -10.39 27.78 13.17
N GLY A 298 -11.69 28.08 13.12
CA GLY A 298 -12.20 29.45 13.08
C GLY A 298 -12.03 30.16 11.73
N VAL A 299 -11.51 29.50 10.67
CA VAL A 299 -11.27 30.10 9.36
C VAL A 299 -11.91 29.32 8.21
N THR A 300 -12.16 28.05 8.41
CA THR A 300 -12.71 27.14 7.39
C THR A 300 -14.20 26.98 7.55
N TYR A 301 -14.91 26.95 6.42
CA TYR A 301 -16.35 26.75 6.32
C TYR A 301 -16.65 25.46 5.56
N ARG A 302 -17.76 24.82 5.92
CA ARG A 302 -18.27 23.61 5.28
C ARG A 302 -19.78 23.72 5.12
N PHE A 303 -20.31 23.32 3.95
CA PHE A 303 -21.73 23.12 3.78
C PHE A 303 -22.20 21.78 4.34
N HIS A 304 -23.38 21.79 4.94
CA HIS A 304 -24.08 20.55 5.25
C HIS A 304 -24.38 19.80 3.94
N HIS A 305 -24.32 18.50 3.99
CA HIS A 305 -24.43 17.66 2.80
C HIS A 305 -25.68 17.93 1.93
N MET A 306 -26.85 18.13 2.56
CA MET A 306 -28.06 18.49 1.81
C MET A 306 -27.92 19.81 1.07
N MET A 307 -27.32 20.83 1.68
CA MET A 307 -27.03 22.10 1.02
C MET A 307 -26.09 21.90 -0.16
N LYS A 308 -25.02 21.09 0.03
CA LYS A 308 -24.06 20.79 -1.03
C LYS A 308 -24.73 20.13 -2.24
N GLU A 309 -25.55 19.08 -2.04
CA GLU A 309 -26.25 18.42 -3.13
C GLU A 309 -27.26 19.36 -3.88
N CYS A 310 -27.97 20.22 -3.13
CA CYS A 310 -28.85 21.21 -3.76
C CYS A 310 -28.05 22.28 -4.54
N ALA A 311 -26.91 22.72 -3.97
CA ALA A 311 -26.01 23.66 -4.62
C ALA A 311 -25.42 23.09 -5.92
N GLU A 312 -24.96 21.81 -5.88
CA GLU A 312 -24.46 21.11 -7.07
C GLU A 312 -25.53 21.03 -8.18
N ARG A 313 -26.78 20.73 -7.83
CA ARG A 313 -27.91 20.76 -8.81
C ARG A 313 -28.09 22.13 -9.41
N SER A 314 -28.12 23.19 -8.58
CA SER A 314 -28.24 24.56 -9.05
C SER A 314 -27.07 24.99 -9.94
N PHE A 315 -25.84 24.51 -9.62
CA PHE A 315 -24.68 24.75 -10.45
C PHE A 315 -24.80 24.08 -11.83
N HIS A 316 -25.31 22.85 -11.88
CA HIS A 316 -25.51 22.14 -13.15
C HIS A 316 -26.60 22.78 -14.04
N GLU A 317 -27.49 23.60 -13.48
CA GLU A 317 -28.47 24.38 -14.25
C GLU A 317 -27.85 25.63 -14.87
N MET A 318 -26.66 26.05 -14.47
CA MET A 318 -25.94 27.17 -15.06
C MET A 318 -25.50 26.86 -16.50
N LYS A 319 -25.24 27.89 -17.30
CA LYS A 319 -24.68 27.74 -18.65
C LYS A 319 -23.34 27.03 -18.62
N ALA A 320 -23.08 26.16 -19.59
CA ALA A 320 -21.88 25.36 -19.68
C ALA A 320 -20.59 26.21 -19.64
N GLU A 321 -20.58 27.38 -20.30
CA GLU A 321 -19.44 28.31 -20.26
C GLU A 321 -19.16 28.81 -18.83
N THR A 322 -20.25 29.12 -18.09
CA THR A 322 -20.16 29.58 -16.70
C THR A 322 -19.62 28.47 -15.80
N GLN A 323 -20.09 27.23 -15.97
CA GLN A 323 -19.59 26.08 -15.24
C GLN A 323 -18.10 25.86 -15.49
N LYS A 324 -17.67 25.92 -16.77
CA LYS A 324 -16.22 25.79 -17.14
C LYS A 324 -15.37 26.85 -16.48
N LEU A 325 -15.82 28.11 -16.51
CA LEU A 325 -15.10 29.24 -15.89
C LEU A 325 -14.87 29.00 -14.37
N TYR A 326 -15.89 28.55 -13.65
CA TYR A 326 -15.72 28.30 -12.22
C TYR A 326 -14.84 27.11 -11.94
N TRP A 327 -14.97 26.01 -12.71
CA TRP A 327 -14.04 24.88 -12.58
C TRP A 327 -12.60 25.26 -12.89
N GLU A 328 -12.36 26.15 -13.85
CA GLU A 328 -11.04 26.70 -14.13
C GLU A 328 -10.49 27.49 -12.93
N ARG A 329 -11.30 28.37 -12.32
CA ARG A 329 -10.90 29.11 -11.10
C ARG A 329 -10.61 28.18 -9.92
N PHE A 330 -11.41 27.13 -9.73
CA PHE A 330 -11.12 26.09 -8.75
C PHE A 330 -9.76 25.41 -9.04
N GLY A 331 -9.51 25.06 -10.29
CA GLY A 331 -8.24 24.48 -10.71
C GLY A 331 -7.05 25.39 -10.39
N GLN A 332 -7.14 26.66 -10.76
CA GLN A 332 -6.10 27.66 -10.47
C GLN A 332 -5.89 27.87 -8.97
N TRP A 333 -6.96 27.92 -8.18
CA TRP A 333 -6.85 28.02 -6.73
C TRP A 333 -6.11 26.83 -6.16
N TYR A 334 -6.54 25.61 -6.47
CA TYR A 334 -5.91 24.38 -5.97
C TYR A 334 -4.45 24.24 -6.44
N GLU A 335 -4.13 24.62 -7.68
CA GLU A 335 -2.77 24.62 -8.19
C GLU A 335 -1.87 25.59 -7.38
N ASN A 336 -2.34 26.81 -7.11
CA ASN A 336 -1.64 27.80 -6.30
C ASN A 336 -1.41 27.32 -4.86
N GLN A 337 -2.34 26.56 -4.31
CA GLN A 337 -2.23 25.93 -2.99
C GLN A 337 -1.46 24.61 -3.01
N ARG A 338 -0.88 24.21 -4.15
CA ARG A 338 -0.16 22.93 -4.36
C ARG A 338 -1.03 21.68 -4.09
N GLN A 339 -2.34 21.85 -4.21
CA GLN A 339 -3.30 20.74 -4.10
C GLN A 339 -3.56 20.14 -5.49
N TYR A 340 -2.51 19.56 -6.07
CA TYR A 340 -2.47 19.17 -7.48
C TYR A 340 -3.52 18.14 -7.88
N LEU A 341 -3.89 17.19 -7.00
CA LEU A 341 -4.96 16.22 -7.28
C LEU A 341 -6.31 16.89 -7.46
N HIS A 342 -6.62 17.90 -6.63
CA HIS A 342 -7.84 18.69 -6.76
C HIS A 342 -7.78 19.58 -8.01
N ALA A 343 -6.62 20.15 -8.32
CA ALA A 343 -6.40 20.94 -9.53
C ALA A 343 -6.64 20.09 -10.79
N ILE A 344 -6.09 18.88 -10.86
CA ILE A 344 -6.31 17.94 -11.98
C ILE A 344 -7.80 17.62 -12.14
N ALA A 345 -8.52 17.34 -11.03
CA ALA A 345 -9.93 17.05 -11.06
C ALA A 345 -10.77 18.23 -11.57
N ALA A 346 -10.42 19.46 -11.15
CA ALA A 346 -11.12 20.68 -11.58
C ALA A 346 -10.82 21.02 -13.05
N TYR A 347 -9.56 20.96 -13.49
CA TYR A 347 -9.18 21.20 -14.88
C TYR A 347 -9.78 20.18 -15.86
N ARG A 348 -9.96 18.93 -15.42
CA ARG A 348 -10.68 17.93 -16.21
C ARG A 348 -12.14 18.31 -16.41
N LYS A 349 -12.81 18.86 -15.39
CA LYS A 349 -14.19 19.33 -15.47
C LYS A 349 -14.37 20.62 -16.28
N SER A 350 -13.36 21.50 -16.27
CA SER A 350 -13.36 22.70 -17.13
C SER A 350 -12.93 22.40 -18.56
N GLU A 351 -12.40 21.22 -18.84
CA GLU A 351 -11.76 20.85 -20.11
C GLU A 351 -10.55 21.73 -20.45
N ASP A 352 -9.91 22.34 -19.45
CA ASP A 352 -8.65 23.06 -19.64
C ASP A 352 -7.48 22.08 -19.66
N TYR A 353 -7.28 21.46 -20.83
CA TYR A 353 -6.23 20.47 -21.02
C TYR A 353 -4.81 21.06 -20.97
N HIS A 354 -4.63 22.36 -21.29
CA HIS A 354 -3.33 23.01 -21.15
C HIS A 354 -2.91 23.09 -19.69
N ALA A 355 -3.79 23.52 -18.81
CA ALA A 355 -3.53 23.58 -17.39
C ALA A 355 -3.37 22.16 -16.79
N LEU A 356 -4.20 21.21 -17.21
CA LEU A 356 -4.10 19.81 -16.82
C LEU A 356 -2.71 19.23 -17.12
N LEU A 357 -2.23 19.38 -18.36
CA LEU A 357 -0.93 18.87 -18.78
C LEU A 357 0.24 19.61 -18.09
N ARG A 358 0.08 20.90 -17.81
CA ARG A 358 1.05 21.68 -17.04
C ARG A 358 1.22 21.11 -15.63
N VAL A 359 0.12 20.79 -14.94
CA VAL A 359 0.18 20.19 -13.60
C VAL A 359 0.81 18.80 -13.65
N ILE A 360 0.43 17.96 -14.63
CA ILE A 360 1.02 16.62 -14.84
C ILE A 360 2.53 16.71 -15.07
N ARG A 361 2.97 17.68 -15.85
CA ARG A 361 4.40 17.94 -16.10
C ARG A 361 5.13 18.35 -14.82
N GLY A 362 4.49 19.18 -13.98
CA GLY A 362 5.12 19.82 -12.83
C GLY A 362 5.66 18.85 -11.78
N ASP A 363 5.04 17.67 -11.61
CA ASP A 363 5.44 16.63 -10.66
C ASP A 363 6.03 15.38 -11.33
N ALA A 364 6.39 15.46 -12.60
CA ALA A 364 6.87 14.33 -13.40
C ALA A 364 5.94 13.11 -13.38
N GLY A 365 4.64 13.32 -13.16
CA GLY A 365 3.61 12.27 -13.15
C GLY A 365 3.56 11.39 -11.92
N ILE A 366 4.20 11.78 -10.82
CA ILE A 366 4.13 11.03 -9.55
C ILE A 366 2.67 10.91 -9.10
N LEU A 367 1.94 12.01 -9.11
CA LEU A 367 0.54 12.07 -8.69
C LEU A 367 -0.41 11.27 -9.59
N LEU A 368 -0.05 11.01 -10.84
CA LEU A 368 -0.85 10.14 -11.71
C LEU A 368 -1.03 8.74 -11.14
N ALA A 369 -0.09 8.26 -10.32
CA ALA A 369 -0.22 6.98 -9.63
C ALA A 369 -1.43 6.93 -8.67
N SER A 370 -1.85 8.08 -8.17
CA SER A 370 -2.95 8.26 -7.24
C SER A 370 -4.31 8.45 -7.91
N LEU A 371 -4.35 8.54 -9.24
CA LEU A 371 -5.58 8.69 -10.02
C LEU A 371 -6.04 7.32 -10.55
N LYS A 372 -7.34 7.21 -10.84
CA LYS A 372 -7.88 6.04 -11.53
C LYS A 372 -7.40 6.05 -12.99
N PRO A 373 -6.88 4.92 -13.49
CA PRO A 373 -6.41 4.84 -14.88
C PRO A 373 -7.47 5.27 -15.90
N GLU A 374 -8.74 4.92 -15.67
CA GLU A 374 -9.87 5.24 -16.53
C GLU A 374 -10.08 6.75 -16.66
N ASP A 375 -9.93 7.49 -15.57
CA ASP A 375 -10.11 8.95 -15.53
C ASP A 375 -9.03 9.67 -16.34
N VAL A 376 -7.80 9.18 -16.25
CA VAL A 376 -6.67 9.75 -17.00
C VAL A 376 -6.78 9.40 -18.49
N LEU A 377 -7.14 8.15 -18.80
CA LEU A 377 -7.39 7.73 -20.19
C LEU A 377 -8.52 8.53 -20.84
N ASP A 378 -9.62 8.76 -20.12
CA ASP A 378 -10.74 9.58 -20.62
C ASP A 378 -10.27 11.02 -20.90
N ALA A 379 -9.50 11.61 -19.99
CA ALA A 379 -8.96 12.96 -20.18
C ALA A 379 -8.00 13.04 -21.39
N ILE A 380 -7.09 12.07 -21.55
CA ILE A 380 -6.17 12.03 -22.71
C ILE A 380 -6.95 11.84 -24.02
N ASN A 381 -7.97 10.99 -24.06
CA ASN A 381 -8.76 10.75 -25.26
C ASN A 381 -9.62 11.95 -25.66
N LYS A 382 -10.04 12.76 -24.71
CA LYS A 382 -10.79 14.01 -24.97
C LYS A 382 -9.87 15.19 -25.26
N CYS A 383 -8.60 15.12 -24.87
CA CYS A 383 -7.63 16.20 -25.11
C CYS A 383 -7.36 16.34 -26.61
N PRO A 384 -7.45 17.55 -27.18
CA PRO A 384 -7.09 17.78 -28.56
C PRO A 384 -5.63 17.39 -28.85
N ALA A 385 -5.38 16.75 -29.98
CA ALA A 385 -4.03 16.31 -30.36
C ALA A 385 -3.02 17.46 -30.41
N GLU A 386 -3.45 18.63 -30.87
CA GLU A 386 -2.61 19.83 -30.90
C GLU A 386 -2.20 20.29 -29.50
N THR A 387 -3.10 20.16 -28.52
CA THR A 387 -2.78 20.50 -27.12
C THR A 387 -1.74 19.50 -26.54
N LEU A 388 -1.85 18.23 -26.87
CA LEU A 388 -0.85 17.23 -26.48
C LEU A 388 0.49 17.53 -27.16
N LYS A 389 0.52 17.77 -28.45
CA LYS A 389 1.76 18.09 -29.22
C LYS A 389 2.47 19.33 -28.66
N ALA A 390 1.71 20.36 -28.25
CA ALA A 390 2.25 21.55 -27.60
C ALA A 390 2.90 21.25 -26.22
N ASN A 391 2.77 20.02 -25.70
CA ASN A 391 3.28 19.59 -24.41
C ASN A 391 4.07 18.27 -24.51
N PRO A 392 5.16 18.17 -25.30
CA PRO A 392 5.88 16.92 -25.57
C PRO A 392 6.40 16.24 -24.30
N PHE A 393 6.80 17.02 -23.30
CA PHE A 393 7.23 16.50 -22.01
C PHE A 393 6.09 15.81 -21.23
N ALA A 394 4.88 16.34 -21.26
CA ALA A 394 3.72 15.70 -20.65
C ALA A 394 3.40 14.36 -21.35
N ILE A 395 3.62 14.27 -22.67
CA ILE A 395 3.45 13.02 -23.42
C ILE A 395 4.40 11.94 -22.88
N LEU A 396 5.69 12.26 -22.62
CA LEU A 396 6.65 11.31 -22.03
C LEU A 396 6.18 10.77 -20.67
N VAL A 397 5.73 11.68 -19.81
CA VAL A 397 5.19 11.32 -18.49
C VAL A 397 4.00 10.38 -18.63
N LEU A 398 3.10 10.68 -19.55
CA LEU A 398 1.92 9.84 -19.84
C LEU A 398 2.34 8.48 -20.43
N MET A 399 3.30 8.43 -21.35
CA MET A 399 3.85 7.18 -21.90
C MET A 399 4.38 6.28 -20.78
N ARG A 400 5.19 6.82 -19.88
CA ARG A 400 5.72 6.09 -18.72
C ARG A 400 4.61 5.54 -17.85
N ARG A 401 3.55 6.30 -17.63
CA ARG A 401 2.40 5.88 -16.85
C ARG A 401 1.56 4.81 -17.56
N MET A 402 1.36 4.93 -18.86
CA MET A 402 0.66 3.92 -19.69
C MET A 402 1.39 2.57 -19.62
N PHE A 403 2.71 2.56 -19.63
CA PHE A 403 3.49 1.34 -19.41
C PHE A 403 3.15 0.71 -18.04
N THR A 404 3.19 1.49 -16.97
CA THR A 404 2.90 1.00 -15.61
C THR A 404 1.47 0.44 -15.48
N TRP A 405 0.51 1.04 -16.16
CA TRP A 405 -0.89 0.59 -16.21
C TRP A 405 -1.18 -0.48 -17.28
N ARG A 406 -0.15 -1.01 -17.94
CA ARG A 406 -0.26 -2.03 -19.00
C ARG A 406 -1.10 -1.58 -20.21
N GLN A 407 -1.20 -0.27 -20.44
CA GLN A 407 -1.90 0.35 -21.58
C GLN A 407 -0.93 0.54 -22.76
N ILE A 408 -0.30 -0.57 -23.21
CA ILE A 408 0.75 -0.52 -24.22
C ILE A 408 0.28 0.06 -25.57
N PRO A 409 -0.93 -0.25 -26.10
CA PRO A 409 -1.39 0.39 -27.33
C PRO A 409 -1.46 1.91 -27.20
N LYS A 410 -1.94 2.45 -26.08
CA LYS A 410 -2.01 3.90 -25.84
C LYS A 410 -0.63 4.52 -25.65
N MET A 411 0.29 3.81 -25.03
CA MET A 411 1.71 4.23 -24.93
C MET A 411 2.33 4.41 -26.32
N LEU A 412 2.10 3.48 -27.24
CA LEU A 412 2.65 3.55 -28.59
C LEU A 412 1.96 4.64 -29.44
N GLU A 413 0.66 4.87 -29.26
CA GLU A 413 -0.04 6.02 -29.86
C GLU A 413 0.58 7.35 -29.40
N LEU A 414 0.83 7.49 -28.10
CA LEU A 414 1.46 8.67 -27.52
C LEU A 414 2.91 8.86 -28.02
N LYS A 415 3.65 7.76 -28.26
CA LYS A 415 4.97 7.81 -28.86
C LYS A 415 4.93 8.43 -30.27
N GLU A 416 4.03 7.98 -31.13
CA GLU A 416 3.90 8.54 -32.49
C GLU A 416 3.52 10.02 -32.42
N LEU A 417 2.66 10.40 -31.49
CA LEU A 417 2.30 11.79 -31.26
C LEU A 417 3.50 12.63 -30.78
N LEU A 418 4.34 12.07 -29.90
CA LEU A 418 5.58 12.72 -29.44
C LEU A 418 6.55 12.97 -30.60
N LEU A 419 6.78 11.97 -31.47
CA LEU A 419 7.66 12.11 -32.61
C LEU A 419 7.17 13.21 -33.56
N THR A 420 5.86 13.21 -33.85
CA THR A 420 5.21 14.26 -34.65
C THR A 420 5.37 15.65 -33.98
N ALA A 421 5.17 15.72 -32.67
CA ALA A 421 5.32 16.98 -31.93
C ALA A 421 6.76 17.53 -32.01
N ILE A 422 7.76 16.66 -31.94
CA ILE A 422 9.18 17.06 -32.03
C ILE A 422 9.51 17.57 -33.47
N GLU A 423 8.90 16.99 -34.51
CA GLU A 423 9.10 17.43 -35.90
C GLU A 423 8.39 18.77 -36.16
N GLU A 424 7.19 18.98 -35.64
CA GLU A 424 6.38 20.20 -35.82
C GLU A 424 6.87 21.40 -35.00
N HIS A 425 7.78 21.19 -34.01
CA HIS A 425 8.35 22.24 -33.17
C HIS A 425 9.82 22.52 -33.48
N PRO A 426 10.14 23.22 -34.57
CA PRO A 426 11.53 23.52 -34.97
C PRO A 426 12.22 24.49 -33.99
N GLU A 427 11.48 25.18 -33.15
CA GLU A 427 12.01 26.06 -32.09
C GLU A 427 12.65 25.31 -30.91
N LEU A 428 12.43 23.99 -30.78
CA LEU A 428 13.13 23.17 -29.80
C LEU A 428 14.62 23.16 -30.07
N SER A 429 15.42 23.45 -29.04
CA SER A 429 16.88 23.33 -29.15
C SER A 429 17.27 21.88 -29.48
N GLU A 430 18.46 21.71 -30.09
CA GLU A 430 19.01 20.36 -30.35
C GLU A 430 19.14 19.57 -29.05
N GLU A 431 19.51 20.23 -27.96
CA GLU A 431 19.64 19.62 -26.66
C GLU A 431 18.27 19.13 -26.12
N GLU A 432 17.24 19.95 -26.21
CA GLU A 432 15.91 19.61 -25.74
C GLU A 432 15.26 18.51 -26.59
N ARG A 433 15.44 18.57 -27.89
CA ARG A 433 15.05 17.51 -28.84
C ARG A 433 15.75 16.20 -28.51
N GLY A 434 17.05 16.23 -28.25
CA GLY A 434 17.85 15.08 -27.84
C GLY A 434 17.37 14.48 -26.52
N ASN A 435 17.05 15.33 -25.54
CA ASN A 435 16.50 14.88 -24.26
C ASN A 435 15.14 14.19 -24.41
N LEU A 436 14.22 14.73 -25.23
CA LEU A 436 12.91 14.13 -25.48
C LEU A 436 13.02 12.78 -26.19
N LEU A 437 13.83 12.70 -27.25
CA LEU A 437 14.03 11.45 -28.01
C LEU A 437 14.74 10.39 -27.16
N GLY A 438 15.78 10.77 -26.44
CA GLY A 438 16.51 9.84 -25.58
C GLY A 438 15.67 9.33 -24.43
N GLU A 439 14.85 10.17 -23.81
CA GLU A 439 13.93 9.73 -22.75
C GLU A 439 12.81 8.85 -23.31
N CYS A 440 12.37 9.09 -24.55
CA CYS A 440 11.46 8.20 -25.28
C CYS A 440 12.08 6.81 -25.48
N ASP A 441 13.34 6.74 -25.97
CA ASP A 441 14.08 5.49 -26.13
C ASP A 441 14.19 4.74 -24.80
N LEU A 442 14.50 5.47 -23.72
CA LEU A 442 14.59 4.91 -22.37
C LEU A 442 13.27 4.31 -21.90
N ILE A 443 12.13 4.98 -22.14
CA ILE A 443 10.81 4.45 -21.80
C ILE A 443 10.47 3.23 -22.66
N LEU A 444 10.82 3.24 -23.93
CA LEU A 444 10.63 2.10 -24.84
C LEU A 444 11.46 0.89 -24.43
N SER A 445 12.64 1.10 -23.79
CA SER A 445 13.47 -0.02 -23.33
C SER A 445 12.76 -0.92 -22.32
N PHE A 446 11.76 -0.40 -21.59
CA PHE A 446 10.96 -1.22 -20.68
C PHE A 446 10.09 -2.26 -21.38
N LEU A 447 9.77 -2.07 -22.67
CA LEU A 447 9.05 -3.07 -23.47
C LEU A 447 9.93 -4.25 -23.85
N CYS A 448 11.25 -4.09 -23.80
CA CYS A 448 12.20 -5.18 -24.04
C CYS A 448 12.33 -6.13 -22.85
N TYR A 449 11.73 -5.79 -21.71
CA TYR A 449 11.77 -6.53 -20.44
C TYR A 449 13.19 -6.92 -20.02
N ASN A 450 13.57 -8.18 -20.25
CA ASN A 450 14.85 -8.76 -19.89
C ASN A 450 15.78 -9.00 -21.09
N ASP A 451 15.44 -8.51 -22.28
CA ASP A 451 16.35 -8.56 -23.42
C ASP A 451 17.40 -7.45 -23.29
N ILE A 452 18.50 -7.79 -22.62
CA ILE A 452 19.56 -6.82 -22.31
C ILE A 452 20.19 -6.25 -23.59
N SER A 453 20.31 -7.04 -24.65
CA SER A 453 20.85 -6.56 -25.93
C SER A 453 19.90 -5.57 -26.64
N ALA A 454 18.58 -5.81 -26.58
CA ALA A 454 17.60 -4.86 -27.10
C ALA A 454 17.55 -3.59 -26.23
N MET A 455 17.57 -3.73 -24.89
CA MET A 455 17.64 -2.61 -23.95
C MET A 455 18.91 -1.78 -24.15
N SER A 456 20.06 -2.43 -24.33
CA SER A 456 21.35 -1.78 -24.53
C SER A 456 21.37 -0.86 -25.74
N ARG A 457 20.77 -1.28 -26.86
CA ARG A 457 20.66 -0.42 -28.06
C ARG A 457 19.93 0.88 -27.75
N LEU A 458 18.83 0.82 -27.00
CA LEU A 458 18.04 1.98 -26.60
C LEU A 458 18.75 2.83 -25.53
N HIS A 459 19.39 2.19 -24.54
CA HIS A 459 20.16 2.90 -23.52
C HIS A 459 21.36 3.64 -24.10
N ARG A 460 22.09 3.04 -25.05
CA ARG A 460 23.20 3.70 -25.79
C ARG A 460 22.69 4.86 -26.65
N SER A 461 21.51 4.70 -27.27
CA SER A 461 20.84 5.75 -28.03
C SER A 461 20.49 6.92 -27.10
N ALA A 462 19.80 6.64 -25.99
CA ALA A 462 19.46 7.63 -24.98
C ALA A 462 20.69 8.35 -24.41
N SER A 463 21.74 7.59 -24.03
CA SER A 463 22.98 8.12 -23.47
C SER A 463 23.73 9.06 -24.42
N ARG A 464 23.59 8.88 -25.74
CA ARG A 464 24.18 9.78 -26.75
C ARG A 464 23.38 11.05 -26.96
N GLN A 465 22.07 10.97 -26.85
CA GLN A 465 21.14 12.06 -27.13
C GLN A 465 20.90 12.97 -25.92
N MET A 466 20.88 12.40 -24.71
CA MET A 466 20.50 13.14 -23.51
C MET A 466 21.68 13.87 -22.88
N SER A 467 21.48 15.13 -22.58
CA SER A 467 22.41 16.00 -21.82
C SER A 467 22.14 15.98 -20.31
N ARG A 468 20.96 15.52 -19.88
CA ARG A 468 20.53 15.43 -18.50
C ARG A 468 19.89 14.07 -18.19
N PRO A 469 19.82 13.67 -16.91
CA PRO A 469 19.04 12.49 -16.53
C PRO A 469 17.56 12.61 -16.89
N ALA A 470 16.91 11.46 -17.09
CA ALA A 470 15.49 11.36 -17.34
C ALA A 470 14.69 11.91 -16.15
N ILE A 471 13.63 12.64 -16.43
CA ILE A 471 12.75 13.20 -15.41
C ILE A 471 11.64 12.19 -15.05
N SER A 472 11.23 11.35 -16.00
CA SER A 472 10.18 10.34 -15.79
C SER A 472 10.64 9.14 -14.95
N ILE A 473 11.92 9.02 -14.60
CA ILE A 473 12.48 7.90 -13.84
C ILE A 473 13.05 8.40 -12.51
N GLN A 474 12.55 7.82 -11.42
CA GLN A 474 13.04 8.11 -10.07
C GLN A 474 14.22 7.18 -9.75
N SER A 475 15.36 7.76 -9.35
CA SER A 475 16.58 7.00 -9.03
C SER A 475 16.45 6.03 -7.85
N GLY A 476 15.57 6.30 -6.88
CA GLY A 476 15.30 5.43 -5.74
C GLY A 476 14.19 4.41 -5.97
N GLY A 477 13.64 4.29 -7.19
CA GLY A 477 12.57 3.38 -7.53
C GLY A 477 13.00 1.90 -7.59
N GLY A 478 12.01 1.01 -7.73
CA GLY A 478 12.26 -0.43 -7.94
C GLY A 478 12.81 -0.71 -9.34
N TRP A 479 14.00 -1.31 -9.43
CA TRP A 479 14.64 -1.65 -10.70
C TRP A 479 14.29 -3.06 -11.19
N THR A 480 14.17 -4.03 -10.25
CA THR A 480 13.91 -5.44 -10.55
C THR A 480 12.43 -5.80 -10.64
N PHE A 481 11.52 -4.82 -10.71
CA PHE A 481 10.07 -5.03 -10.69
C PHE A 481 9.57 -5.91 -9.52
N GLY A 482 10.32 -5.92 -8.40
CA GLY A 482 10.00 -6.71 -7.23
C GLY A 482 10.65 -8.09 -7.20
N SER A 483 11.48 -8.47 -8.19
CA SER A 483 12.31 -9.66 -8.11
C SER A 483 13.41 -9.48 -7.05
N PRO A 484 13.70 -10.51 -6.23
CA PRO A 484 14.84 -10.50 -5.31
C PRO A 484 16.18 -10.81 -6.00
N SER A 485 16.20 -11.12 -7.29
CA SER A 485 17.39 -11.53 -8.04
C SER A 485 17.47 -10.85 -9.39
N VAL A 486 18.64 -10.35 -9.74
CA VAL A 486 18.94 -9.78 -11.05
C VAL A 486 19.13 -10.88 -12.07
N LEU A 487 19.87 -11.92 -11.76
CA LEU A 487 20.13 -13.03 -12.67
C LEU A 487 18.86 -13.76 -13.06
N MET A 488 17.92 -13.99 -12.12
CA MET A 488 16.65 -14.62 -12.45
C MET A 488 15.82 -13.81 -13.44
N MET A 489 16.01 -12.48 -13.48
CA MET A 489 15.31 -11.61 -14.44
C MET A 489 15.97 -11.63 -15.83
N PHE A 490 17.30 -11.59 -15.90
CA PHE A 490 18.01 -11.30 -17.13
C PHE A 490 18.65 -12.51 -17.80
N TYR A 491 18.71 -13.68 -17.16
CA TYR A 491 19.16 -14.90 -17.79
C TYR A 491 18.04 -15.52 -18.62
N ARG A 492 18.17 -15.44 -19.97
CA ARG A 492 17.10 -15.72 -20.93
C ARG A 492 17.13 -17.12 -21.53
N ALA A 493 18.30 -17.68 -21.74
CA ALA A 493 18.42 -18.98 -22.39
C ALA A 493 19.68 -19.73 -21.93
N PRO A 494 19.63 -21.09 -21.85
CA PRO A 494 20.81 -21.90 -21.59
C PRO A 494 21.93 -21.64 -22.62
N GLY A 495 23.14 -21.43 -22.13
CA GLY A 495 24.33 -21.17 -22.92
C GLY A 495 24.59 -19.70 -23.26
N GLU A 496 23.71 -18.78 -22.86
CA GLU A 496 23.83 -17.35 -23.14
C GLU A 496 24.45 -16.53 -21.98
N LEU A 497 24.80 -17.15 -20.85
CA LEU A 497 25.22 -16.47 -19.62
C LEU A 497 26.36 -15.49 -19.84
N GLU A 498 27.45 -15.91 -20.48
CA GLU A 498 28.63 -15.07 -20.70
C GLU A 498 28.31 -13.85 -21.59
N GLY A 499 27.50 -14.06 -22.63
CA GLY A 499 27.05 -12.98 -23.51
C GLY A 499 26.18 -11.97 -22.78
N GLU A 500 25.25 -12.44 -21.93
CA GLU A 500 24.35 -11.59 -21.15
C GLU A 500 25.10 -10.81 -20.07
N LEU A 501 26.08 -11.43 -19.39
CA LEU A 501 26.95 -10.75 -18.42
C LEU A 501 27.80 -9.66 -19.08
N ALA A 502 28.41 -9.96 -20.24
CA ALA A 502 29.20 -8.98 -20.99
C ALA A 502 28.34 -7.79 -21.46
N GLU A 503 27.15 -8.07 -21.98
CA GLU A 503 26.23 -7.01 -22.44
C GLU A 503 25.71 -6.18 -21.25
N MET A 504 25.47 -6.80 -20.09
CA MET A 504 25.07 -6.08 -18.87
C MET A 504 26.17 -5.10 -18.43
N ASP A 505 27.42 -5.55 -18.40
CA ASP A 505 28.57 -4.70 -18.06
C ASP A 505 28.69 -3.49 -19.00
N GLU A 506 28.47 -3.70 -20.29
CA GLU A 506 28.56 -2.63 -21.28
C GLU A 506 27.32 -1.71 -21.29
N CYS A 507 26.13 -2.23 -20.99
CA CYS A 507 24.87 -1.51 -21.04
C CYS A 507 24.68 -0.57 -19.84
N MET A 508 24.97 -1.06 -18.64
CA MET A 508 24.58 -0.38 -17.41
C MET A 508 25.22 1.02 -17.24
N PRO A 509 26.48 1.28 -17.61
CA PRO A 509 27.03 2.63 -17.57
C PRO A 509 26.25 3.66 -18.38
N HIS A 510 25.71 3.24 -19.55
CA HIS A 510 24.85 4.11 -20.39
C HIS A 510 23.51 4.38 -19.72
N TYR A 511 22.94 3.38 -19.07
CA TYR A 511 21.69 3.52 -18.31
C TYR A 511 21.89 4.42 -17.10
N TYR A 512 22.93 4.21 -16.29
CA TYR A 512 23.22 5.03 -15.09
C TYR A 512 23.39 6.51 -15.40
N LYS A 513 24.08 6.82 -16.50
CA LYS A 513 24.28 8.20 -16.95
C LYS A 513 22.96 8.95 -17.15
N VAL A 514 21.94 8.26 -17.72
CA VAL A 514 20.66 8.89 -18.09
C VAL A 514 19.55 8.70 -17.05
N THR A 515 19.81 7.97 -15.94
CA THR A 515 18.80 7.68 -14.91
C THR A 515 19.24 8.10 -13.50
N ASN A 516 20.28 8.88 -13.40
CA ASN A 516 20.86 9.29 -12.12
C ASN A 516 21.19 8.09 -11.22
N ASN A 517 21.91 7.11 -11.79
CA ASN A 517 22.36 5.87 -11.13
C ASN A 517 21.23 4.91 -10.66
N HIS A 518 20.01 5.00 -11.22
CA HIS A 518 18.96 4.04 -10.90
C HIS A 518 19.41 2.60 -11.18
N GLY A 519 19.25 1.70 -10.20
CA GLY A 519 19.67 0.30 -10.31
C GLY A 519 21.18 0.05 -10.29
N GLN A 520 21.98 1.01 -9.84
CA GLN A 520 23.44 0.86 -9.77
C GLN A 520 23.85 -0.37 -8.98
N GLY A 521 24.81 -1.13 -9.52
CA GLY A 521 25.29 -2.39 -9.01
C GLY A 521 24.63 -3.62 -9.61
N ALA A 522 23.67 -3.46 -10.52
CA ALA A 522 22.96 -4.59 -11.13
C ALA A 522 23.89 -5.56 -11.86
N GLU A 523 24.88 -5.05 -12.62
CA GLU A 523 25.89 -5.86 -13.33
C GLU A 523 26.75 -6.67 -12.38
N THR A 524 27.16 -6.05 -11.27
CA THR A 524 28.00 -6.71 -10.26
C THR A 524 27.21 -7.76 -9.49
N ILE A 525 25.93 -7.47 -9.15
CA ILE A 525 25.03 -8.44 -8.51
C ILE A 525 24.79 -9.62 -9.44
N MET A 526 24.45 -9.39 -10.71
CA MET A 526 24.21 -10.46 -11.68
C MET A 526 25.40 -11.39 -11.80
N ARG A 527 26.63 -10.84 -11.84
CA ARG A 527 27.87 -11.61 -11.88
C ARG A 527 28.06 -12.43 -10.61
N ALA A 528 27.84 -11.83 -9.43
CA ALA A 528 27.93 -12.52 -8.15
C ALA A 528 26.94 -13.69 -8.06
N GLU A 529 25.70 -13.49 -8.51
CA GLU A 529 24.67 -14.52 -8.56
C GLU A 529 25.03 -15.65 -9.55
N ALA A 530 25.61 -15.32 -10.70
CA ALA A 530 26.08 -16.32 -11.69
C ALA A 530 27.20 -17.19 -11.11
N LEU A 531 28.22 -16.59 -10.50
CA LEU A 531 29.30 -17.31 -9.82
C LEU A 531 28.78 -18.20 -8.68
N PHE A 532 27.82 -17.73 -7.91
CA PHE A 532 27.14 -18.56 -6.91
C PHE A 532 26.42 -19.73 -7.56
N CYS A 533 25.61 -19.51 -8.60
CA CYS A 533 24.90 -20.58 -9.30
C CYS A 533 25.86 -21.65 -9.87
N GLN A 534 27.06 -21.25 -10.25
CA GLN A 534 28.12 -22.14 -10.70
C GLN A 534 28.88 -22.82 -9.54
N GLY A 535 28.65 -22.44 -8.28
CA GLY A 535 29.32 -22.99 -7.09
C GLY A 535 30.70 -22.39 -6.84
N HIS A 536 31.01 -21.20 -7.36
CA HIS A 536 32.26 -20.46 -7.15
C HIS A 536 32.10 -19.47 -5.99
N PHE A 537 31.99 -20.00 -4.77
CA PHE A 537 31.58 -19.24 -3.59
C PHE A 537 32.51 -18.09 -3.22
N THR A 538 33.82 -18.28 -3.32
CA THR A 538 34.80 -17.24 -2.97
C THR A 538 34.66 -16.05 -3.91
N ASP A 539 34.58 -16.29 -5.22
CA ASP A 539 34.44 -15.24 -6.21
C ASP A 539 33.08 -14.57 -6.12
N ALA A 540 32.01 -15.36 -5.90
CA ALA A 540 30.68 -14.84 -5.65
C ALA A 540 30.64 -13.88 -4.44
N HIS A 541 31.35 -14.22 -3.35
CA HIS A 541 31.43 -13.37 -2.18
C HIS A 541 32.21 -12.07 -2.44
N ILE A 542 33.32 -12.14 -3.19
CA ILE A 542 34.10 -10.95 -3.58
C ILE A 542 33.22 -9.99 -4.39
N GLU A 543 32.51 -10.49 -5.41
CA GLU A 543 31.63 -9.65 -6.21
C GLU A 543 30.42 -9.13 -5.41
N LEU A 544 29.89 -9.91 -4.48
CA LEU A 544 28.82 -9.48 -3.59
C LEU A 544 29.27 -8.31 -2.69
N GLU A 545 30.48 -8.36 -2.13
CA GLU A 545 31.00 -7.24 -1.33
C GLU A 545 31.23 -5.97 -2.17
N ARG A 546 31.66 -6.11 -3.43
CA ARG A 546 31.73 -5.00 -4.37
C ARG A 546 30.35 -4.39 -4.63
N ALA A 547 29.35 -5.25 -4.87
CA ALA A 547 27.96 -4.82 -5.08
C ALA A 547 27.42 -4.06 -3.85
N TYR A 548 27.63 -4.56 -2.65
CA TYR A 548 27.23 -3.86 -1.43
C TYR A 548 27.87 -2.48 -1.27
N ALA A 549 29.13 -2.32 -1.66
CA ALA A 549 29.79 -1.02 -1.62
C ALA A 549 29.12 -0.03 -2.60
N GLN A 550 28.90 -0.45 -3.85
CA GLN A 550 28.23 0.38 -4.88
C GLN A 550 26.83 0.80 -4.48
N VAL A 551 26.05 -0.13 -3.91
CA VAL A 551 24.65 0.08 -3.53
C VAL A 551 24.55 1.04 -2.33
N ARG A 552 25.41 0.91 -1.33
CA ARG A 552 25.39 1.75 -0.13
C ARG A 552 25.66 3.22 -0.44
N ASP A 553 26.57 3.47 -1.34
CA ASP A 553 26.98 4.84 -1.70
C ASP A 553 25.85 5.61 -2.42
N ASN A 554 24.90 4.90 -3.02
CA ASN A 554 23.83 5.50 -3.82
C ASN A 554 22.40 5.31 -3.26
N GLY A 555 22.24 4.70 -2.10
CA GLY A 555 20.93 4.50 -1.46
C GLY A 555 19.95 3.62 -2.25
N GLN A 556 20.44 2.66 -3.04
CA GLN A 556 19.66 1.77 -3.90
C GLN A 556 19.07 0.60 -3.12
N ILE A 557 17.97 0.81 -2.43
CA ILE A 557 17.36 -0.20 -1.53
C ILE A 557 16.98 -1.48 -2.26
N ASN A 558 16.39 -1.38 -3.47
CA ASN A 558 16.06 -2.54 -4.26
C ASN A 558 17.29 -3.42 -4.54
N MET A 559 18.39 -2.80 -4.94
CA MET A 559 19.64 -3.52 -5.22
C MET A 559 20.26 -4.09 -3.94
N ALA A 560 20.15 -3.39 -2.80
CA ALA A 560 20.58 -3.92 -1.50
C ALA A 560 19.83 -5.20 -1.13
N LEU A 561 18.53 -5.26 -1.39
CA LEU A 561 17.71 -6.45 -1.15
C LEU A 561 18.09 -7.61 -2.09
N CYS A 562 18.52 -7.34 -3.32
CA CYS A 562 19.09 -8.37 -4.20
C CYS A 562 20.43 -8.90 -3.65
N CYS A 563 21.29 -8.01 -3.15
CA CYS A 563 22.51 -8.43 -2.44
C CYS A 563 22.18 -9.32 -1.24
N ASP A 564 21.18 -8.94 -0.43
CA ASP A 564 20.74 -9.70 0.73
C ASP A 564 20.25 -11.10 0.32
N PHE A 565 19.46 -11.22 -0.74
CA PHE A 565 18.98 -12.51 -1.24
C PHE A 565 20.13 -13.46 -1.58
N LEU A 566 21.18 -12.97 -2.23
CA LEU A 566 22.38 -13.75 -2.50
C LEU A 566 23.17 -14.04 -1.22
N SER A 567 23.36 -13.05 -0.36
CA SER A 567 24.10 -13.19 0.91
C SER A 567 23.52 -14.29 1.79
N TRP A 568 22.17 -14.29 1.95
CA TRP A 568 21.49 -15.32 2.75
C TRP A 568 21.61 -16.72 2.13
N ARG A 569 21.54 -16.86 0.81
CA ARG A 569 21.75 -18.14 0.11
C ARG A 569 23.19 -18.61 0.26
N LEU A 570 24.16 -17.70 0.11
CA LEU A 570 25.59 -18.01 0.23
C LEU A 570 25.94 -18.50 1.63
N SER A 571 25.37 -17.93 2.68
CA SER A 571 25.59 -18.33 4.07
C SER A 571 25.13 -19.76 4.39
N LEU A 572 24.23 -20.35 3.60
CA LEU A 572 23.86 -21.77 3.75
C LEU A 572 25.00 -22.73 3.33
N HIS A 573 25.94 -22.26 2.54
CA HIS A 573 26.96 -23.07 1.88
C HIS A 573 28.41 -22.69 2.27
N THR A 574 28.58 -21.57 2.97
CA THR A 574 29.88 -21.05 3.39
C THR A 574 29.85 -20.64 4.87
N ASP A 575 31.02 -20.33 5.46
CA ASP A 575 31.13 -19.80 6.82
C ASP A 575 31.10 -18.25 6.84
N VAL A 576 30.65 -17.63 5.75
CA VAL A 576 30.52 -16.19 5.65
C VAL A 576 29.32 -15.76 6.49
N GLU A 577 29.57 -14.87 7.45
CA GLU A 577 28.50 -14.26 8.24
C GLU A 577 27.65 -13.33 7.38
N GLN A 578 26.35 -13.33 7.62
CA GLN A 578 25.41 -12.42 6.97
C GLN A 578 25.65 -11.00 7.48
N ARG A 579 25.55 -10.02 6.59
CA ARG A 579 25.76 -8.61 6.93
C ARG A 579 24.71 -8.07 7.88
N TYR A 580 23.48 -8.59 7.78
CA TYR A 580 22.32 -8.21 8.61
C TYR A 580 21.55 -9.46 9.01
N THR A 581 20.99 -9.48 10.20
CA THR A 581 19.94 -10.42 10.57
C THR A 581 18.61 -10.06 9.85
N PHE A 582 17.70 -11.01 9.73
CA PHE A 582 16.37 -10.72 9.16
C PHE A 582 15.64 -9.63 9.95
N ALA A 583 15.74 -9.64 11.28
CA ALA A 583 15.11 -8.63 12.14
C ALA A 583 15.70 -7.22 11.94
N GLU A 584 17.04 -7.10 11.84
CA GLU A 584 17.70 -5.81 11.59
C GLU A 584 17.33 -5.24 10.23
N ARG A 585 17.34 -6.08 9.18
CA ARG A 585 16.93 -5.63 7.84
C ARG A 585 15.46 -5.24 7.81
N TYR A 586 14.58 -6.00 8.42
CA TYR A 586 13.15 -5.68 8.52
C TYR A 586 12.93 -4.34 9.21
N ALA A 587 13.55 -4.14 10.38
CA ALA A 587 13.45 -2.87 11.11
C ALA A 587 13.95 -1.67 10.30
N ALA A 588 15.05 -1.84 9.52
CA ALA A 588 15.53 -0.79 8.63
C ALA A 588 14.56 -0.49 7.47
N LEU A 589 13.86 -1.51 6.95
CA LEU A 589 12.90 -1.33 5.85
C LEU A 589 11.61 -0.65 6.30
N LEU A 590 11.17 -0.83 7.54
CA LEU A 590 9.99 -0.17 8.08
C LEU A 590 10.06 1.36 7.98
N GLN A 591 11.27 1.95 8.04
CA GLN A 591 11.48 3.39 7.95
C GLN A 591 11.10 3.98 6.58
N TYR A 592 11.02 3.14 5.52
CA TYR A 592 10.67 3.60 4.17
C TYR A 592 9.16 3.60 3.91
N HIS A 593 8.35 3.01 4.79
CA HIS A 593 6.90 2.89 4.65
C HIS A 593 6.44 2.38 3.27
N ASP A 594 7.27 1.57 2.62
CA ASP A 594 7.02 1.00 1.30
C ASP A 594 6.90 -0.53 1.38
N ALA A 595 5.69 -1.01 1.16
CA ALA A 595 5.39 -2.43 1.17
C ALA A 595 6.16 -3.23 0.11
N SER A 596 6.59 -2.59 -0.98
CA SER A 596 7.33 -3.28 -2.05
C SER A 596 8.65 -3.86 -1.52
N TRP A 597 9.34 -3.11 -0.67
CA TRP A 597 10.59 -3.57 -0.04
C TRP A 597 10.35 -4.71 0.94
N ILE A 598 9.27 -4.63 1.71
CA ILE A 598 8.88 -5.70 2.64
C ILE A 598 8.51 -6.98 1.88
N ASN A 599 7.89 -6.86 0.71
CA ASN A 599 7.57 -8.03 -0.12
C ASN A 599 8.83 -8.73 -0.63
N ILE A 600 9.86 -7.99 -1.07
CA ILE A 600 11.16 -8.57 -1.49
C ILE A 600 11.89 -9.19 -0.30
N TRP A 601 11.90 -8.53 0.84
CA TRP A 601 12.45 -9.08 2.08
C TRP A 601 11.71 -10.36 2.50
N SER A 602 10.37 -10.35 2.45
CA SER A 602 9.55 -11.52 2.77
C SER A 602 9.85 -12.71 1.84
N ALA A 603 10.10 -12.43 0.55
CA ALA A 603 10.50 -13.46 -0.42
C ALA A 603 11.87 -14.05 -0.06
N THR A 604 12.84 -13.21 0.29
CA THR A 604 14.17 -13.62 0.74
C THR A 604 14.08 -14.51 1.98
N SER A 605 13.36 -14.05 3.00
CA SER A 605 13.15 -14.79 4.24
C SER A 605 12.42 -16.11 3.99
N ALA A 606 11.35 -16.09 3.19
CA ALA A 606 10.60 -17.30 2.86
C ALA A 606 11.44 -18.33 2.14
N TYR A 607 12.25 -17.92 1.17
CA TYR A 607 13.12 -18.83 0.41
C TYR A 607 14.18 -19.46 1.32
N TYR A 608 14.84 -18.64 2.14
CA TYR A 608 15.87 -19.11 3.08
C TYR A 608 15.31 -20.13 4.08
N HIS A 609 14.24 -19.79 4.79
CA HIS A 609 13.64 -20.67 5.80
C HIS A 609 13.01 -21.93 5.16
N ALA A 610 12.48 -21.83 3.95
CA ALA A 610 11.98 -22.99 3.21
C ALA A 610 13.10 -23.97 2.80
N LEU A 611 14.29 -23.46 2.47
CA LEU A 611 15.48 -24.31 2.20
C LEU A 611 15.96 -25.03 3.47
N ARG A 612 15.87 -24.40 4.62
CA ARG A 612 16.22 -24.97 5.94
C ARG A 612 15.14 -25.89 6.52
N GLY A 613 13.92 -25.85 5.97
CA GLY A 613 12.77 -26.59 6.51
C GLY A 613 12.15 -25.96 7.76
N GLU A 614 12.43 -24.70 8.03
CA GLU A 614 11.94 -23.90 9.17
C GLU A 614 10.59 -23.26 8.85
N ALA A 615 9.53 -24.07 8.77
CA ALA A 615 8.23 -23.63 8.28
C ALA A 615 7.57 -22.53 9.16
N GLU A 616 7.87 -22.48 10.45
CA GLU A 616 7.32 -21.52 11.41
C GLU A 616 7.92 -20.11 11.24
N GLU A 617 9.13 -20.01 10.69
CA GLU A 617 9.84 -18.75 10.44
C GLU A 617 9.47 -18.11 9.08
N ILE A 618 8.67 -18.80 8.26
CA ILE A 618 8.27 -18.30 6.94
C ILE A 618 7.24 -17.17 7.11
N PRO A 619 7.48 -15.98 6.53
CA PRO A 619 6.56 -14.86 6.59
C PRO A 619 5.12 -15.23 6.18
N GLU A 620 4.14 -14.65 6.88
CA GLU A 620 2.70 -15.00 6.76
C GLU A 620 2.20 -14.95 5.31
N ILE A 621 2.68 -13.98 4.51
CA ILE A 621 2.27 -13.83 3.12
C ILE A 621 2.61 -15.05 2.26
N PHE A 622 3.72 -15.74 2.56
CA PHE A 622 4.14 -16.96 1.88
C PHE A 622 3.61 -18.20 2.57
N SER A 623 3.65 -18.28 3.90
CA SER A 623 3.17 -19.45 4.64
C SER A 623 1.67 -19.69 4.48
N GLN A 624 0.88 -18.63 4.27
CA GLN A 624 -0.56 -18.68 4.00
C GLN A 624 -0.92 -18.53 2.51
N HIS A 625 0.06 -18.48 1.61
CA HIS A 625 -0.14 -18.41 0.15
C HIS A 625 -1.00 -17.22 -0.30
N ARG A 626 -0.71 -16.03 0.23
CA ARG A 626 -1.46 -14.80 -0.05
C ARG A 626 -0.83 -13.91 -1.11
N LEU A 627 0.02 -14.41 -1.99
CA LEU A 627 0.68 -13.60 -3.04
C LEU A 627 -0.31 -12.85 -3.94
N ALA A 628 -1.52 -13.38 -4.15
CA ALA A 628 -2.56 -12.71 -4.92
C ALA A 628 -3.08 -11.42 -4.28
N THR A 629 -2.81 -11.19 -2.99
CA THR A 629 -3.26 -9.98 -2.26
C THR A 629 -2.29 -8.81 -2.37
N ILE A 630 -1.09 -9.03 -2.88
CA ILE A 630 -0.10 -7.95 -3.06
C ILE A 630 -0.16 -7.38 -4.47
N ASN A 631 0.07 -6.07 -4.55
CA ASN A 631 0.19 -5.38 -5.83
C ASN A 631 1.62 -5.55 -6.34
N MET A 632 1.80 -6.44 -7.32
CA MET A 632 3.10 -6.76 -7.89
C MET A 632 3.10 -6.52 -9.39
N LEU A 633 4.20 -5.98 -9.90
CA LEU A 633 4.40 -5.84 -11.33
C LEU A 633 4.58 -7.22 -11.99
N ALA A 634 3.99 -7.39 -13.16
CA ALA A 634 3.98 -8.67 -13.87
C ALA A 634 5.37 -9.30 -14.06
N PRO A 635 6.45 -8.53 -14.38
CA PRO A 635 7.78 -9.10 -14.55
C PRO A 635 8.37 -9.77 -13.32
N GLY A 636 8.09 -9.28 -12.11
CA GLY A 636 8.60 -9.86 -10.86
C GLY A 636 7.81 -11.08 -10.34
N LYS A 637 6.60 -11.28 -10.84
CA LYS A 637 5.69 -12.31 -10.32
C LYS A 637 6.22 -13.75 -10.43
N PRO A 638 6.84 -14.20 -11.56
CA PRO A 638 7.32 -15.57 -11.68
C PRO A 638 8.37 -15.95 -10.64
N MET A 639 9.23 -15.02 -10.22
CA MET A 639 10.23 -15.24 -9.17
C MET A 639 9.57 -15.47 -7.81
N MET A 640 8.56 -14.67 -7.48
CA MET A 640 7.81 -14.84 -6.24
C MET A 640 7.03 -16.17 -6.20
N GLU A 641 6.44 -16.56 -7.32
CA GLU A 641 5.72 -17.85 -7.44
C GLU A 641 6.67 -19.05 -7.38
N MET A 642 7.89 -18.92 -7.88
CA MET A 642 8.96 -19.93 -7.73
C MET A 642 9.38 -20.06 -6.25
N ILE A 643 9.50 -18.95 -5.54
CA ILE A 643 9.77 -18.94 -4.10
C ILE A 643 8.61 -19.60 -3.33
N GLU A 644 7.37 -19.30 -3.68
CA GLU A 644 6.19 -19.93 -3.10
C GLU A 644 6.18 -21.46 -3.33
N ASN A 645 6.64 -21.93 -4.49
CA ASN A 645 6.83 -23.35 -4.74
C ASN A 645 7.83 -23.97 -3.76
N GLN A 646 8.91 -23.26 -3.40
CA GLN A 646 9.85 -23.73 -2.40
C GLN A 646 9.22 -23.84 -1.01
N VAL A 647 8.31 -22.91 -0.69
CA VAL A 647 7.50 -22.96 0.55
C VAL A 647 6.54 -24.16 0.52
N TYR A 648 5.85 -24.43 -0.59
CA TYR A 648 5.02 -25.62 -0.73
C TYR A 648 5.84 -26.92 -0.54
N LEU A 649 7.09 -26.97 -1.05
CA LEU A 649 7.98 -28.11 -0.81
C LEU A 649 8.35 -28.27 0.66
N ALA A 650 8.60 -27.17 1.37
CA ALA A 650 8.90 -27.20 2.80
C ALA A 650 7.70 -27.64 3.64
N GLN A 651 6.51 -27.24 3.25
CA GLN A 651 5.25 -27.63 3.91
C GLN A 651 4.74 -29.03 3.51
N GLY A 652 5.41 -29.74 2.60
CA GLY A 652 4.99 -31.06 2.13
C GLY A 652 3.83 -31.04 1.15
N ALA A 653 3.44 -29.89 0.62
CA ALA A 653 2.32 -29.73 -0.32
C ALA A 653 2.72 -30.05 -1.78
N TYR A 654 3.36 -31.21 -2.00
CA TYR A 654 3.97 -31.61 -3.27
C TYR A 654 3.01 -31.62 -4.47
N ALA A 655 1.77 -32.04 -4.25
CA ALA A 655 0.76 -32.05 -5.31
C ALA A 655 0.45 -30.65 -5.86
N LYS A 656 0.53 -29.61 -5.03
CA LYS A 656 0.34 -28.23 -5.46
C LYS A 656 1.49 -27.75 -6.36
N VAL A 657 2.74 -28.09 -6.01
CA VAL A 657 3.91 -27.78 -6.85
C VAL A 657 3.74 -28.38 -8.24
N VAL A 658 3.39 -29.67 -8.31
CA VAL A 658 3.16 -30.37 -9.59
C VAL A 658 1.99 -29.74 -10.37
N GLY A 659 0.86 -29.46 -9.69
CA GLY A 659 -0.35 -28.97 -10.33
C GLY A 659 -0.20 -27.60 -11.01
N ARG A 660 0.68 -26.73 -10.48
CA ARG A 660 0.90 -25.37 -11.04
C ARG A 660 2.13 -25.23 -11.94
N SER A 661 2.97 -26.27 -12.03
CA SER A 661 4.25 -26.21 -12.76
C SER A 661 4.10 -25.90 -14.24
N ALA A 662 3.09 -26.45 -14.91
CA ALA A 662 2.88 -26.22 -16.35
C ALA A 662 2.53 -24.76 -16.66
N GLU A 663 1.66 -24.14 -15.85
CA GLU A 663 1.27 -22.74 -16.00
C GLU A 663 2.46 -21.82 -15.75
N LEU A 664 3.20 -22.05 -14.66
CA LEU A 664 4.38 -21.26 -14.33
C LEU A 664 5.48 -21.36 -15.41
N LEU A 665 5.72 -22.54 -15.94
CA LEU A 665 6.70 -22.73 -17.04
C LEU A 665 6.26 -22.05 -18.32
N ALA A 666 4.97 -22.05 -18.66
CA ALA A 666 4.45 -21.32 -19.80
C ALA A 666 4.68 -19.80 -19.68
N VAL A 667 4.51 -19.25 -18.46
CA VAL A 667 4.82 -17.84 -18.19
C VAL A 667 6.32 -17.58 -18.31
N CYS A 668 7.18 -18.45 -17.74
CA CYS A 668 8.64 -18.31 -17.84
C CYS A 668 9.12 -18.39 -19.29
N GLU A 669 8.54 -19.27 -20.11
CA GLU A 669 8.86 -19.39 -21.54
C GLU A 669 8.46 -18.11 -22.29
N ALA A 670 7.25 -17.61 -22.08
CA ALA A 670 6.77 -16.38 -22.72
C ALA A 670 7.59 -15.14 -22.34
N MET A 671 8.14 -15.12 -21.13
CA MET A 671 8.95 -14.01 -20.59
C MET A 671 10.46 -14.26 -20.68
N HIS A 672 10.89 -15.38 -21.21
CA HIS A 672 12.31 -15.79 -21.31
C HIS A 672 13.04 -15.78 -19.94
N TYR A 673 12.44 -16.37 -18.91
CA TYR A 673 13.04 -16.50 -17.58
C TYR A 673 13.63 -17.91 -17.38
N ALA A 674 14.76 -18.19 -18.02
CA ALA A 674 15.35 -19.53 -18.08
C ALA A 674 15.80 -20.04 -16.70
N LEU A 675 16.40 -19.18 -15.83
CA LEU A 675 16.81 -19.60 -14.50
C LEU A 675 15.61 -19.90 -13.59
N VAL A 676 14.53 -19.11 -13.68
CA VAL A 676 13.30 -19.39 -12.92
C VAL A 676 12.68 -20.71 -13.40
N ALA A 677 12.63 -20.94 -14.72
CA ALA A 677 12.16 -22.19 -15.29
C ALA A 677 12.99 -23.39 -14.81
N LEU A 678 14.32 -23.24 -14.72
CA LEU A 678 15.22 -24.24 -14.16
C LEU A 678 14.84 -24.60 -12.71
N HIS A 679 14.67 -23.58 -11.84
CA HIS A 679 14.22 -23.81 -10.46
C HIS A 679 12.86 -24.54 -10.41
N ILE A 680 11.88 -24.14 -11.21
CA ILE A 680 10.56 -24.76 -11.25
C ILE A 680 10.65 -26.23 -11.69
N ARG A 681 11.49 -26.57 -12.69
CA ARG A 681 11.73 -27.97 -13.12
C ARG A 681 12.34 -28.79 -11.99
N ILE A 682 13.32 -28.24 -11.28
CA ILE A 682 13.95 -28.88 -10.13
C ILE A 682 12.94 -29.12 -8.99
N GLN A 683 12.16 -28.12 -8.65
CA GLN A 683 11.11 -28.20 -7.62
C GLN A 683 10.05 -29.23 -8.01
N THR A 684 9.69 -29.30 -9.29
CA THR A 684 8.73 -30.27 -9.82
C THR A 684 9.28 -31.70 -9.73
N ALA A 685 10.56 -31.89 -10.09
CA ALA A 685 11.24 -33.17 -9.94
C ALA A 685 11.27 -33.64 -8.48
N ALA A 686 11.64 -32.72 -7.56
CA ALA A 686 11.64 -32.98 -6.12
C ALA A 686 10.25 -33.34 -5.58
N ALA A 687 9.19 -32.67 -6.07
CA ALA A 687 7.82 -32.95 -5.67
C ALA A 687 7.34 -34.33 -6.17
N TYR A 688 7.63 -34.71 -7.42
CA TYR A 688 7.31 -36.04 -7.96
C TYR A 688 8.01 -37.14 -7.22
N GLU A 689 9.29 -36.98 -6.88
CA GLU A 689 10.03 -37.98 -6.09
C GLU A 689 9.38 -38.16 -4.72
N LYS A 690 8.99 -37.08 -4.04
CA LYS A 690 8.29 -37.16 -2.74
C LYS A 690 6.87 -37.77 -2.84
N LEU A 691 6.24 -37.70 -4.00
CA LEU A 691 4.97 -38.39 -4.28
C LEU A 691 5.15 -39.86 -4.71
N GLY A 692 6.39 -40.37 -4.75
CA GLY A 692 6.69 -41.73 -5.17
C GLY A 692 6.61 -41.99 -6.69
N LYS A 693 6.56 -40.93 -7.49
CA LYS A 693 6.50 -40.96 -8.95
C LYS A 693 7.90 -40.76 -9.54
N THR A 694 8.79 -41.72 -9.28
CA THR A 694 10.22 -41.61 -9.56
C THR A 694 10.54 -41.45 -11.05
N GLU A 695 9.80 -42.10 -11.95
CA GLU A 695 10.09 -41.99 -13.39
C GLU A 695 9.72 -40.59 -13.90
N GLU A 696 8.56 -40.03 -13.48
CA GLU A 696 8.20 -38.66 -13.80
C GLU A 696 9.23 -37.67 -13.20
N ALA A 697 9.68 -37.92 -11.97
CA ALA A 697 10.72 -37.11 -11.32
C ALA A 697 12.01 -37.08 -12.14
N ARG A 698 12.45 -38.24 -12.67
CA ARG A 698 13.63 -38.37 -13.52
C ARG A 698 13.48 -37.62 -14.86
N VAL A 699 12.30 -37.66 -15.47
CA VAL A 699 12.05 -36.88 -16.70
C VAL A 699 12.28 -35.38 -16.46
N TRP A 700 11.74 -34.87 -15.36
CA TRP A 700 11.91 -33.45 -15.01
C TRP A 700 13.35 -33.12 -14.63
N LEU A 701 14.04 -34.00 -13.88
CA LEU A 701 15.42 -33.84 -13.52
C LEU A 701 16.34 -33.77 -14.75
N ARG A 702 16.16 -34.65 -15.75
CA ARG A 702 16.97 -34.66 -16.97
C ARG A 702 16.77 -33.39 -17.78
N LYS A 703 15.56 -32.87 -17.88
CA LYS A 703 15.32 -31.57 -18.51
C LYS A 703 16.05 -30.45 -17.79
N ALA A 704 15.98 -30.42 -16.46
CA ALA A 704 16.69 -29.44 -15.67
C ALA A 704 18.22 -29.54 -15.81
N LEU A 705 18.77 -30.75 -15.84
CA LEU A 705 20.21 -30.97 -16.06
C LEU A 705 20.66 -30.50 -17.44
N ALA A 706 19.88 -30.76 -18.50
CA ALA A 706 20.17 -30.31 -19.85
C ALA A 706 20.16 -28.78 -19.96
N ASP A 707 19.27 -28.10 -19.24
CA ASP A 707 19.22 -26.63 -19.22
C ASP A 707 20.38 -26.02 -18.43
N ALA A 708 20.86 -26.69 -17.40
CA ALA A 708 21.91 -26.17 -16.52
C ALA A 708 23.33 -26.43 -17.03
N GLU A 709 23.51 -27.48 -17.84
CA GLU A 709 24.83 -27.95 -18.28
C GLU A 709 25.62 -26.91 -19.09
N PRO A 710 25.04 -26.16 -20.06
CA PRO A 710 25.78 -25.21 -20.86
C PRO A 710 26.49 -24.11 -20.07
N ASP A 711 25.86 -23.64 -18.97
CA ASP A 711 26.37 -22.55 -18.13
C ASP A 711 26.92 -23.06 -16.79
N GLY A 712 26.93 -24.37 -16.54
CA GLY A 712 27.49 -25.00 -15.36
C GLY A 712 26.74 -24.70 -14.05
N PHE A 713 25.41 -24.47 -14.10
CA PHE A 713 24.60 -24.16 -12.93
C PHE A 713 24.39 -25.39 -12.05
N VAL A 714 24.92 -25.35 -10.84
CA VAL A 714 24.84 -26.42 -9.83
C VAL A 714 23.96 -26.07 -8.65
N MET A 715 23.95 -24.79 -8.20
CA MET A 715 23.31 -24.43 -6.94
C MET A 715 21.80 -24.61 -6.91
N PRO A 716 21.01 -24.40 -7.95
CA PRO A 716 19.59 -24.73 -7.95
C PRO A 716 19.28 -26.18 -7.55
N PHE A 717 20.16 -27.13 -7.95
CA PHE A 717 20.05 -28.54 -7.54
C PHE A 717 20.54 -28.77 -6.11
N VAL A 718 21.65 -28.15 -5.72
CA VAL A 718 22.25 -28.26 -4.38
C VAL A 718 21.26 -27.79 -3.31
N GLU A 719 20.57 -26.68 -3.54
CA GLU A 719 19.52 -26.15 -2.66
C GLU A 719 18.35 -27.14 -2.44
N ASN A 720 18.11 -28.05 -3.37
CA ASN A 720 17.10 -29.10 -3.28
C ASN A 720 17.69 -30.52 -3.17
N TYR A 721 19.01 -30.64 -2.93
CA TYR A 721 19.73 -31.90 -2.99
C TYR A 721 19.13 -33.01 -2.13
N ALA A 722 18.74 -32.72 -0.89
CA ALA A 722 18.15 -33.70 0.01
C ALA A 722 16.89 -34.39 -0.54
N ARG A 723 16.15 -33.71 -1.43
CA ARG A 723 14.94 -34.23 -2.10
C ARG A 723 15.30 -34.92 -3.43
N LEU A 724 16.37 -34.48 -4.10
CA LEU A 724 16.78 -34.97 -5.42
C LEU A 724 17.75 -36.15 -5.35
N LYS A 725 18.45 -36.35 -4.24
CA LYS A 725 19.51 -37.38 -4.08
C LYS A 725 19.07 -38.73 -4.62
N PRO A 726 17.87 -39.30 -4.28
CA PRO A 726 17.49 -40.65 -4.72
C PRO A 726 17.41 -40.81 -6.23
N ILE A 727 17.06 -39.75 -6.96
CA ILE A 727 16.96 -39.76 -8.43
C ILE A 727 18.28 -39.38 -9.10
N LEU A 728 19.11 -38.50 -8.50
CA LEU A 728 20.45 -38.16 -8.99
C LEU A 728 21.38 -39.39 -8.96
N GLU A 729 21.29 -40.23 -7.97
CA GLU A 729 22.09 -41.49 -7.85
C GLU A 729 21.77 -42.50 -8.96
N ARG A 730 20.63 -42.37 -9.63
CA ARG A 730 20.19 -43.26 -10.73
C ARG A 730 20.55 -42.70 -12.13
N GLU A 731 21.05 -41.50 -12.21
CA GLU A 731 21.47 -40.91 -13.48
C GLU A 731 22.94 -41.23 -13.80
N MET A 732 23.31 -41.21 -15.07
CA MET A 732 24.70 -41.37 -15.49
C MET A 732 25.56 -40.22 -14.95
N LYS A 733 26.64 -40.53 -14.27
CA LYS A 733 27.55 -39.53 -13.73
C LYS A 733 28.26 -38.78 -14.86
N ASN A 734 28.11 -37.48 -14.86
CA ASN A 734 28.91 -36.51 -15.61
C ASN A 734 29.49 -35.49 -14.62
N ASP A 735 30.34 -34.58 -15.09
CA ASP A 735 31.02 -33.60 -14.23
C ASP A 735 30.02 -32.71 -13.48
N LEU A 736 28.88 -32.34 -14.11
CA LEU A 736 27.84 -31.55 -13.48
C LEU A 736 27.19 -32.30 -12.28
N ILE A 737 26.80 -33.56 -12.47
CA ILE A 737 26.18 -34.39 -11.42
C ILE A 737 27.18 -34.66 -10.28
N VAL A 738 28.45 -34.88 -10.59
CA VAL A 738 29.51 -35.04 -9.58
C VAL A 738 29.59 -33.78 -8.73
N LYS A 739 29.72 -32.60 -9.37
CA LYS A 739 29.80 -31.32 -8.67
C LYS A 739 28.55 -31.04 -7.81
N ILE A 740 27.35 -31.32 -8.34
CA ILE A 740 26.08 -31.21 -7.59
C ILE A 740 26.11 -32.14 -6.35
N THR A 741 26.59 -33.36 -6.51
CA THR A 741 26.62 -34.35 -5.44
C THR A 741 27.60 -33.94 -4.34
N ASP A 742 28.83 -33.53 -4.71
CA ASP A 742 29.87 -33.12 -3.76
C ASP A 742 29.44 -31.90 -2.95
N LEU A 743 28.91 -30.88 -3.61
CA LEU A 743 28.41 -29.68 -2.94
C LEU A 743 27.14 -29.97 -2.11
N GLY A 744 26.28 -30.87 -2.58
CA GLY A 744 25.05 -31.27 -1.87
C GLY A 744 25.35 -32.05 -0.60
N GLU A 745 26.32 -32.96 -0.62
CA GLU A 745 26.78 -33.69 0.57
C GLU A 745 27.48 -32.76 1.58
N ALA A 746 28.28 -31.81 1.09
CA ALA A 746 28.91 -30.80 1.94
C ALA A 746 27.85 -29.91 2.63
N ALA A 747 26.84 -29.43 1.89
CA ALA A 747 25.72 -28.64 2.43
C ALA A 747 24.93 -29.44 3.47
N LYS A 748 24.65 -30.72 3.20
CA LYS A 748 23.92 -31.59 4.12
C LYS A 748 24.73 -31.82 5.42
N ALA A 749 26.04 -32.03 5.33
CA ALA A 749 26.90 -32.17 6.48
C ALA A 749 26.93 -30.89 7.34
N ARG A 750 26.98 -29.72 6.71
CA ARG A 750 26.92 -28.42 7.38
C ARG A 750 25.57 -28.20 8.09
N ASN A 751 24.46 -28.48 7.41
CA ASN A 751 23.11 -28.35 8.00
C ASN A 751 22.94 -29.33 9.18
N ALA A 752 23.46 -30.52 9.09
CA ALA A 752 23.43 -31.49 10.20
C ALA A 752 24.23 -31.00 11.42
N ALA A 753 25.34 -30.28 11.17
CA ALA A 753 26.17 -29.70 12.24
C ALA A 753 25.49 -28.44 12.87
N SER A 754 24.60 -27.77 12.16
CA SER A 754 23.87 -26.55 12.62
C SER A 754 22.53 -26.85 13.29
N VAL A 755 22.02 -28.10 13.21
CA VAL A 755 20.74 -28.45 13.85
C VAL A 755 20.96 -28.54 15.36
N ARG A 756 20.23 -27.74 16.09
CA ARG A 756 20.20 -27.78 17.56
C ARG A 756 19.76 -29.17 18.01
N PRO A 757 20.57 -29.92 18.77
CA PRO A 757 20.13 -31.20 19.27
C PRO A 757 18.89 -31.06 20.18
N ALA A 758 17.95 -31.98 20.08
CA ALA A 758 16.68 -31.96 20.83
C ALA A 758 16.87 -31.79 22.37
N ALA A 759 18.01 -32.22 22.89
CA ALA A 759 18.36 -32.01 24.30
C ALA A 759 18.42 -30.52 24.71
N PHE A 760 18.61 -29.60 23.76
CA PHE A 760 18.69 -28.17 24.02
C PHE A 760 17.39 -27.42 23.76
N ASP A 761 16.29 -28.08 23.38
CA ASP A 761 14.99 -27.45 23.12
C ASP A 761 14.40 -26.72 24.36
N VAL A 762 14.84 -27.13 25.55
CA VAL A 762 14.45 -26.49 26.84
C VAL A 762 15.13 -25.15 27.07
N LEU A 763 16.15 -24.79 26.29
CA LEU A 763 16.82 -23.50 26.39
C LEU A 763 16.22 -22.44 25.48
N THR A 764 16.30 -21.19 25.89
CA THR A 764 16.01 -20.06 24.98
C THR A 764 17.12 -19.91 23.94
N ALA A 765 16.85 -19.16 22.84
CA ALA A 765 17.87 -18.85 21.83
C ALA A 765 19.13 -18.24 22.47
N ARG A 766 18.95 -17.28 23.38
CA ARG A 766 20.06 -16.62 24.08
C ARG A 766 20.89 -17.56 24.96
N GLU A 767 20.25 -18.51 25.65
CA GLU A 767 20.94 -19.53 26.43
C GLU A 767 21.72 -20.48 25.53
N PHE A 768 21.19 -20.79 24.35
CA PHE A 768 21.87 -21.64 23.38
C PHE A 768 23.11 -20.95 22.77
N ASP A 769 23.03 -19.67 22.42
CA ASP A 769 24.19 -18.86 22.00
C ASP A 769 25.34 -18.94 23.03
N ILE A 770 24.97 -18.85 24.31
CA ILE A 770 25.96 -18.99 25.40
C ILE A 770 26.54 -20.41 25.46
N VAL A 771 25.72 -21.44 25.25
CA VAL A 771 26.16 -22.83 25.18
C VAL A 771 27.23 -23.04 24.10
N GLU A 772 27.00 -22.51 22.90
CA GLU A 772 27.96 -22.63 21.80
C GLU A 772 29.31 -22.02 22.15
N LEU A 773 29.29 -20.79 22.69
CA LEU A 773 30.51 -20.10 23.13
C LEU A 773 31.21 -20.81 24.32
N MET A 774 30.41 -21.41 25.22
CA MET A 774 31.00 -22.23 26.31
C MET A 774 31.69 -23.50 25.79
N VAL A 775 31.17 -24.12 24.75
CA VAL A 775 31.76 -25.30 24.09
C VAL A 775 32.99 -24.92 23.26
N GLU A 776 33.02 -23.71 22.70
CA GLU A 776 34.23 -23.12 22.08
C GLU A 776 35.33 -22.77 23.10
N ARG A 777 35.10 -23.10 24.38
CA ARG A 777 36.05 -22.89 25.50
C ARG A 777 36.31 -21.43 25.86
N LEU A 778 35.46 -20.49 25.44
CA LEU A 778 35.56 -19.10 25.88
C LEU A 778 35.31 -18.98 27.39
N SER A 779 36.03 -18.08 28.04
CA SER A 779 35.78 -17.69 29.43
C SER A 779 34.48 -16.89 29.55
N ASN A 780 33.89 -16.82 30.74
CA ASN A 780 32.69 -16.02 30.99
C ASN A 780 32.87 -14.54 30.60
N ARG A 781 34.10 -14.04 30.75
CA ARG A 781 34.44 -12.67 30.36
C ARG A 781 34.44 -12.50 28.85
N GLU A 782 35.03 -13.40 28.09
CA GLU A 782 35.04 -13.38 26.61
C GLU A 782 33.62 -13.54 26.05
N ILE A 783 32.81 -14.42 26.66
CA ILE A 783 31.39 -14.56 26.30
C ILE A 783 30.63 -13.25 26.59
N ALA A 784 30.90 -12.63 27.73
CA ALA A 784 30.28 -11.37 28.10
C ALA A 784 30.61 -10.24 27.10
N GLU A 785 31.88 -10.12 26.72
CA GLU A 785 32.36 -9.18 25.71
C GLU A 785 31.67 -9.43 24.33
N LYS A 786 31.65 -10.72 23.90
CA LYS A 786 31.08 -11.11 22.59
C LYS A 786 29.57 -10.91 22.50
N LEU A 787 28.81 -11.05 23.61
CA LEU A 787 27.36 -10.96 23.66
C LEU A 787 26.83 -9.66 24.26
N TYR A 788 27.72 -8.71 24.56
CA TYR A 788 27.38 -7.42 25.20
C TYR A 788 26.63 -7.60 26.53
N LEU A 789 27.08 -8.54 27.35
CA LEU A 789 26.55 -8.86 28.68
C LEU A 789 27.53 -8.50 29.79
N SER A 790 27.09 -8.52 31.05
CA SER A 790 28.00 -8.53 32.20
C SER A 790 28.51 -9.97 32.48
N GLU A 791 29.74 -10.12 32.98
CA GLU A 791 30.26 -11.43 33.36
C GLU A 791 29.38 -12.13 34.40
N GLY A 792 28.75 -11.35 35.30
CA GLY A 792 27.77 -11.86 36.26
C GLY A 792 26.52 -12.44 35.58
N SER A 793 26.00 -11.78 34.54
CA SER A 793 24.87 -12.28 33.75
C SER A 793 25.22 -13.60 33.03
N VAL A 794 26.41 -13.69 32.44
CA VAL A 794 26.85 -14.92 31.76
C VAL A 794 26.96 -16.07 32.75
N LYS A 795 27.48 -15.80 33.96
CA LYS A 795 27.53 -16.79 35.04
C LYS A 795 26.16 -17.26 35.50
N GLN A 796 25.22 -16.34 35.57
CA GLN A 796 23.81 -16.66 35.87
C GLN A 796 23.17 -17.52 34.78
N TYR A 797 23.32 -17.14 33.51
CA TYR A 797 22.86 -17.96 32.38
C TYR A 797 23.49 -19.34 32.37
N ALA A 798 24.82 -19.48 32.57
CA ALA A 798 25.49 -20.76 32.62
C ALA A 798 24.89 -21.66 33.71
N ASN A 799 24.59 -21.14 34.88
CA ASN A 799 23.96 -21.91 35.95
C ASN A 799 22.51 -22.33 35.57
N GLN A 800 21.73 -21.47 34.94
CA GLN A 800 20.39 -21.81 34.44
C GLN A 800 20.45 -22.89 33.36
N ILE A 801 21.38 -22.79 32.42
CA ILE A 801 21.63 -23.78 31.36
C ILE A 801 21.95 -25.15 31.97
N TYR A 802 22.89 -25.23 32.88
CA TYR A 802 23.22 -26.48 33.54
C TYR A 802 22.02 -27.09 34.30
N SER A 803 21.25 -26.23 34.97
CA SER A 803 20.03 -26.67 35.67
C SER A 803 18.97 -27.22 34.71
N LYS A 804 18.72 -26.51 33.60
CA LYS A 804 17.72 -26.95 32.59
C LYS A 804 18.12 -28.21 31.86
N LEU A 805 19.42 -28.43 31.66
CA LEU A 805 19.97 -29.62 31.00
C LEU A 805 20.29 -30.75 31.97
N HIS A 806 20.01 -30.60 33.26
CA HIS A 806 20.30 -31.55 34.31
C HIS A 806 21.79 -32.01 34.35
N ILE A 807 22.68 -31.03 34.10
CA ILE A 807 24.15 -31.26 34.07
C ILE A 807 24.73 -30.97 35.44
N ASP A 808 25.33 -31.98 36.08
CA ASP A 808 25.96 -31.88 37.39
C ASP A 808 27.45 -32.16 37.33
N GLY A 809 28.21 -31.61 38.30
CA GLY A 809 29.65 -31.82 38.42
C GLY A 809 30.45 -30.53 38.61
N ASP A 810 31.78 -30.61 38.52
CA ASP A 810 32.64 -29.43 38.51
C ASP A 810 32.58 -28.69 37.14
N THR A 811 33.10 -27.51 37.07
CA THR A 811 33.02 -26.66 35.85
C THR A 811 33.61 -27.33 34.62
N ARG A 812 34.66 -28.15 34.77
CA ARG A 812 35.32 -28.86 33.68
C ARG A 812 34.45 -30.01 33.19
N THR A 813 33.86 -30.77 34.09
CA THR A 813 32.96 -31.89 33.81
C THR A 813 31.69 -31.38 33.15
N LYS A 814 31.11 -30.28 33.66
CA LYS A 814 29.91 -29.67 33.09
C LYS A 814 30.12 -29.19 31.63
N ARG A 815 31.23 -28.53 31.35
CA ARG A 815 31.54 -28.09 29.95
C ARG A 815 31.82 -29.30 29.04
N LYS A 816 32.41 -30.39 29.56
CA LYS A 816 32.61 -31.60 28.78
C LYS A 816 31.30 -32.27 28.42
N GLN A 817 30.38 -32.44 29.39
CA GLN A 817 29.04 -32.98 29.16
C GLN A 817 28.26 -32.13 28.19
N LEU A 818 28.40 -30.78 28.25
CA LEU A 818 27.77 -29.87 27.31
C LEU A 818 28.28 -30.08 25.87
N ALA A 819 29.59 -30.27 25.69
CA ALA A 819 30.19 -30.58 24.39
C ALA A 819 29.75 -31.94 23.83
N GLU A 820 29.64 -32.95 24.72
CA GLU A 820 29.15 -34.29 24.35
C GLU A 820 27.70 -34.25 23.90
N LEU A 821 26.82 -33.46 24.57
CA LEU A 821 25.44 -33.28 24.19
C LEU A 821 25.29 -32.56 22.82
N LEU A 822 26.24 -31.67 22.47
CA LEU A 822 26.32 -31.01 21.16
C LEU A 822 26.92 -31.90 20.06
N GLY A 823 27.36 -33.14 20.40
CA GLY A 823 28.01 -34.01 19.45
C GLY A 823 29.42 -33.53 19.01
N ARG A 824 30.00 -32.56 19.72
CA ARG A 824 31.37 -32.09 19.49
C ARG A 824 32.36 -32.86 20.39
N LYS A 825 33.51 -33.24 19.83
CA LYS A 825 34.57 -33.87 20.63
C LYS A 825 35.03 -32.94 21.75
N PRO A 826 35.09 -33.39 22.99
CA PRO A 826 35.42 -32.60 24.17
C PRO A 826 36.82 -31.96 24.17
#